data_6d1fa1557536a0a9af44d9015097d2b2
#
_entry.id   6d1fa1557536a0a9af44d9015097d2b2
#
_cell.length_a   1.000
_cell.length_b   1.000
_cell.length_c   1.000
_cell.angle_alpha   90.00
_cell.angle_beta   90.00
_cell.angle_gamma   90.00
#
_symmetry.space_group_name_H-M   'P 1'
#
loop_
_entity.id
_entity.type
_entity.pdbx_description
1 polymer ?
#
loop_
_entity_poly.entity_id
_entity_poly.type
_entity_poly.pdbx_seq_one_letter_code
_entity_poly.pdbx_strand_id
1 'polypeptide(L)'
;MDKQVNTAEHIADDGTSGRIVVTGARVNNLRDIDVEIPHDSLTVITGLSGSGKSSLAFDTIFAEGQRRYIETFSAYARNMLGNLERPDVDSITGLCPVIAIEQKTINRNPRSTIGTTTEIYDFLRLLYARIGKARSYLSGQEMVKYTDEKIVSLIQEKYDGRKIYILAPLVKNRKGHYKELFENLVKKGYLNVRVDGQLREISRGMKLDRYRQHNVELVIDRLKVNVKDGERLLASVETALVQGDKELMVYDVEADEVAYYSQELMDPATGISYHDPAPHNFSFNSPQGACPRCKGLGYVNIIDRAKIVPDENLSIHAGAIVPLGKYRDNVIFMQIRAILEAAGFTFKTPFKDLSDEVVDDIFNGTPSVPHLEGSTVSASDYFRSFDGIIKSIETMTEEDAGYQARKWSGQFFTRCTCPECNGARLNREALHFFVDGKNISELSSLDIAQLSHWADAVSDRLDDRDRRIAAEIIKEIAVRLHFLVDVGLDYLQLNRNSATLSGGESQRIRLATQLGSELVNVLYILDEPSIGLHQRDNHRLISSLERLRDASNTVVVVEHDKDIMLKADYIIDIGPGAGRKGGRVVFQGTPEEMLRTDTVTARYLNGTEAISTPEMRRKGNGKKLVVRGATGHNLKEVDFELPLGTLTVVAGVSGSGKSSLVNGTLQPILSQHFYRSNTEPLPYRAIEGLENIDKVVTVDQSPLGRTPRSNPATYTGVFTDIRNLFVSLPEAKIRGYKPGRFSFNTAGGRCEVCKGNGYKTIEMNFLPDVLIPCEECHGKRYNRETLEVRFKGKSIADVLDMTINQAVEFFANVPSIYRKIKVLQDIGLGYIKLGQPSSTLSGGENQRVKLATELARRDTGKTLFILDEPTTGLHFDDIRTLLGILERLVDRGNTVLVIEHNLDIIRMADYLVDMGPDGGSGGGRIIASGTPEKVAATDSPTAPFLRDEGITPTH
;
A
#
# COMPACT_ATOMS: atom_id res chain seq x y z
N MET A 1 4.91 -62.96 14.56
CA MET A 1 6.31 -62.81 15.13
C MET A 1 6.61 -61.35 15.06
N ASP A 2 6.45 -60.73 16.20
CA ASP A 2 6.60 -59.32 16.49
C ASP A 2 8.05 -58.90 16.35
N LYS A 3 8.29 -57.71 15.80
CA LYS A 3 9.39 -56.81 16.22
C LYS A 3 8.86 -55.42 16.19
N GLN A 4 8.31 -54.98 17.34
CA GLN A 4 8.26 -53.61 17.75
C GLN A 4 9.68 -53.07 17.73
N VAL A 5 9.93 -52.04 16.96
CA VAL A 5 11.12 -51.17 17.12
C VAL A 5 10.71 -50.03 18.01
N ASN A 6 10.99 -50.16 19.26
CA ASN A 6 11.03 -49.10 20.26
C ASN A 6 12.24 -48.20 19.92
N THR A 7 11.99 -47.01 19.43
CA THR A 7 12.97 -45.93 19.35
C THR A 7 12.42 -44.68 20.03
N ALA A 8 12.19 -44.79 21.30
CA ALA A 8 12.05 -43.68 22.22
C ALA A 8 13.05 -43.90 23.35
N GLU A 9 14.31 -43.57 23.10
CA GLU A 9 15.29 -43.43 24.18
C GLU A 9 16.38 -42.44 23.78
N HIS A 10 16.61 -41.50 24.73
CA HIS A 10 17.67 -40.52 24.87
C HIS A 10 17.58 -39.25 23.97
N ILE A 11 16.64 -38.37 24.26
CA ILE A 11 16.97 -36.97 24.37
C ILE A 11 17.43 -36.79 25.83
N ALA A 12 18.71 -36.60 26.01
CA ALA A 12 19.26 -36.27 27.31
C ALA A 12 18.59 -34.99 27.79
N ASP A 13 18.00 -35.04 28.96
CA ASP A 13 17.52 -33.88 29.73
C ASP A 13 18.79 -33.13 30.20
N ASP A 14 19.28 -32.21 29.36
CA ASP A 14 20.47 -31.40 29.62
C ASP A 14 20.17 -30.11 30.38
N GLY A 15 19.03 -30.05 31.07
CA GLY A 15 18.66 -28.92 31.94
C GLY A 15 18.17 -27.67 31.18
N THR A 16 17.98 -27.74 29.86
CA THR A 16 17.42 -26.64 29.02
C THR A 16 15.93 -26.75 28.79
N SER A 17 15.27 -27.71 29.45
CA SER A 17 13.82 -27.87 29.42
C SER A 17 13.13 -26.59 29.90
N GLY A 18 12.46 -25.87 28.95
CA GLY A 18 11.67 -24.65 29.21
C GLY A 18 12.33 -23.32 28.85
N ARG A 19 13.47 -23.31 28.14
CA ARG A 19 14.12 -22.06 27.69
C ARG A 19 14.77 -22.19 26.31
N ILE A 20 14.82 -21.09 25.57
CA ILE A 20 15.69 -20.91 24.41
C ILE A 20 17.01 -20.36 24.94
N VAL A 21 18.11 -21.04 24.68
CA VAL A 21 19.47 -20.62 25.10
C VAL A 21 20.32 -20.31 23.88
N VAL A 22 20.78 -19.08 23.79
CA VAL A 22 21.68 -18.57 22.76
C VAL A 22 23.08 -18.43 23.42
N THR A 23 24.10 -19.07 22.87
CA THR A 23 25.46 -19.02 23.42
C THR A 23 26.42 -18.47 22.37
N GLY A 24 27.21 -17.47 22.76
CA GLY A 24 28.31 -16.94 21.96
C GLY A 24 27.85 -16.20 20.70
N ALA A 25 26.78 -15.38 20.77
CA ALA A 25 26.33 -14.62 19.63
C ALA A 25 27.25 -13.44 19.30
N ARG A 26 27.71 -13.38 18.02
CA ARG A 26 28.72 -12.40 17.53
C ARG A 26 28.25 -11.68 16.25
N VAL A 27 27.01 -11.82 15.88
CA VAL A 27 26.47 -11.22 14.65
C VAL A 27 26.50 -9.69 14.74
N ASN A 28 26.94 -9.01 13.69
CA ASN A 28 27.05 -7.55 13.57
C ASN A 28 27.87 -6.88 14.68
N ASN A 29 27.20 -6.24 15.64
CA ASN A 29 27.86 -5.56 16.77
C ASN A 29 27.78 -6.34 18.09
N LEU A 30 27.18 -7.52 18.11
CA LEU A 30 27.11 -8.38 19.29
C LEU A 30 28.49 -8.83 19.69
N ARG A 31 28.74 -8.92 20.99
CA ARG A 31 30.05 -9.16 21.56
C ARG A 31 30.10 -10.44 22.40
N ASP A 32 29.93 -11.57 21.69
CA ASP A 32 30.04 -12.88 22.32
C ASP A 32 29.08 -12.98 23.52
N ILE A 33 27.80 -12.78 23.24
CA ILE A 33 26.76 -12.71 24.29
C ILE A 33 26.03 -14.03 24.44
N ASP A 34 25.68 -14.33 25.69
CA ASP A 34 24.80 -15.42 26.08
C ASP A 34 23.48 -14.86 26.54
N VAL A 35 22.38 -15.48 26.07
CA VAL A 35 21.01 -15.02 26.33
C VAL A 35 20.11 -16.22 26.57
N GLU A 36 19.24 -16.10 27.58
CA GLU A 36 18.20 -17.07 27.89
C GLU A 36 16.81 -16.44 27.71
N ILE A 37 15.91 -17.12 27.02
CA ILE A 37 14.52 -16.70 26.81
C ILE A 37 13.61 -17.80 27.31
N PRO A 38 12.78 -17.56 28.35
CA PRO A 38 11.81 -18.55 28.83
C PRO A 38 10.79 -18.92 27.74
N HIS A 39 10.42 -20.19 27.63
CA HIS A 39 9.28 -20.59 26.81
C HIS A 39 7.97 -20.09 27.41
N ASP A 40 6.91 -20.05 26.58
CA ASP A 40 5.55 -19.64 26.99
C ASP A 40 5.54 -18.29 27.73
N SER A 41 6.40 -17.36 27.32
CA SER A 41 6.57 -16.05 27.93
C SER A 41 6.51 -14.91 26.90
N LEU A 42 6.15 -13.74 27.40
CA LEU A 42 6.30 -12.47 26.70
C LEU A 42 7.66 -11.87 27.11
N THR A 43 8.66 -11.98 26.24
CA THR A 43 10.00 -11.44 26.45
C THR A 43 10.20 -10.16 25.63
N VAL A 44 10.62 -9.08 26.29
CA VAL A 44 10.95 -7.81 25.61
C VAL A 44 12.47 -7.64 25.48
N ILE A 45 12.95 -7.42 24.27
CA ILE A 45 14.34 -7.04 23.98
C ILE A 45 14.39 -5.53 23.82
N THR A 46 15.06 -4.82 24.71
CA THR A 46 15.16 -3.35 24.73
C THR A 46 16.60 -2.86 24.73
N GLY A 47 16.81 -1.55 24.76
CA GLY A 47 18.10 -0.87 24.77
C GLY A 47 18.22 0.25 23.75
N LEU A 48 19.30 1.00 23.77
CA LEU A 48 19.55 2.14 22.89
C LEU A 48 19.46 1.79 21.40
N SER A 49 19.13 2.78 20.54
CA SER A 49 19.16 2.57 19.10
C SER A 49 20.57 2.18 18.63
N GLY A 50 20.66 1.09 17.81
CA GLY A 50 21.96 0.54 17.38
C GLY A 50 22.74 -0.20 18.46
N SER A 51 22.13 -0.59 19.59
CA SER A 51 22.78 -1.42 20.62
C SER A 51 22.96 -2.88 20.21
N GLY A 52 22.16 -3.42 19.28
CA GLY A 52 22.23 -4.80 18.80
C GLY A 52 20.93 -5.61 18.98
N LYS A 53 19.83 -5.00 19.36
CA LYS A 53 18.52 -5.64 19.55
C LYS A 53 18.07 -6.47 18.35
N SER A 54 17.99 -5.82 17.19
CA SER A 54 17.57 -6.48 15.94
C SER A 54 18.60 -7.52 15.49
N SER A 55 19.90 -7.32 15.79
CA SER A 55 20.94 -8.31 15.52
C SER A 55 20.74 -9.59 16.34
N LEU A 56 20.29 -9.49 17.60
CA LEU A 56 19.94 -10.66 18.40
C LEU A 56 18.62 -11.30 17.90
N ALA A 57 17.55 -10.52 17.80
CA ALA A 57 16.21 -11.04 17.52
C ALA A 57 16.08 -11.59 16.08
N PHE A 58 16.50 -10.80 15.07
CA PHE A 58 16.28 -11.13 13.66
C PHE A 58 17.50 -11.77 13.00
N ASP A 59 18.68 -11.16 13.14
CA ASP A 59 19.87 -11.64 12.44
C ASP A 59 20.50 -12.87 13.11
N THR A 60 20.13 -13.20 14.37
CA THR A 60 20.61 -14.39 15.10
C THR A 60 19.50 -15.42 15.29
N ILE A 61 18.48 -15.12 16.11
CA ILE A 61 17.46 -16.11 16.53
C ILE A 61 16.54 -16.47 15.35
N PHE A 62 15.95 -15.48 14.69
CA PHE A 62 15.08 -15.71 13.53
C PHE A 62 15.85 -16.35 12.36
N ALA A 63 17.04 -15.84 12.05
CA ALA A 63 17.86 -16.36 10.95
C ALA A 63 18.22 -17.85 11.14
N GLU A 64 18.58 -18.27 12.35
CA GLU A 64 18.84 -19.68 12.66
C GLU A 64 17.57 -20.52 12.60
N GLY A 65 16.44 -20.02 13.11
CA GLY A 65 15.16 -20.73 13.02
C GLY A 65 14.71 -20.93 11.58
N GLN A 66 14.83 -19.90 10.74
CA GLN A 66 14.54 -19.97 9.31
C GLN A 66 15.48 -20.95 8.60
N ARG A 67 16.77 -20.93 8.91
CA ARG A 67 17.76 -21.85 8.36
C ARG A 67 17.40 -23.30 8.68
N ARG A 68 17.07 -23.62 9.94
CA ARG A 68 16.63 -24.98 10.36
C ARG A 68 15.35 -25.39 9.66
N TYR A 69 14.40 -24.49 9.50
CA TYR A 69 13.16 -24.79 8.78
C TYR A 69 13.42 -25.12 7.31
N ILE A 70 14.27 -24.35 6.61
CA ILE A 70 14.64 -24.62 5.22
C ILE A 70 15.41 -25.93 5.06
N GLU A 71 16.20 -26.33 6.06
CA GLU A 71 16.91 -27.64 6.06
C GLU A 71 15.95 -28.84 6.04
N THR A 72 14.72 -28.68 6.48
CA THR A 72 13.69 -29.74 6.39
C THR A 72 13.15 -29.95 4.97
N PHE A 73 13.43 -29.03 4.04
CA PHE A 73 12.94 -29.10 2.68
C PHE A 73 13.77 -30.06 1.81
N SER A 74 13.19 -30.50 0.68
CA SER A 74 13.89 -31.33 -0.29
C SER A 74 15.13 -30.62 -0.85
N ALA A 75 16.14 -31.37 -1.31
CA ALA A 75 17.36 -30.81 -1.90
C ALA A 75 17.07 -29.85 -3.06
N TYR A 76 16.04 -30.13 -3.87
CA TYR A 76 15.61 -29.25 -4.95
C TYR A 76 15.08 -27.90 -4.42
N ALA A 77 14.21 -27.92 -3.43
CA ALA A 77 13.68 -26.69 -2.82
C ALA A 77 14.79 -25.87 -2.13
N ARG A 78 15.72 -26.52 -1.44
CA ARG A 78 16.88 -25.84 -0.83
C ARG A 78 17.75 -25.15 -1.88
N ASN A 79 18.02 -25.80 -2.99
CA ASN A 79 18.82 -25.20 -4.07
C ASN A 79 18.10 -24.01 -4.73
N MET A 80 16.75 -24.01 -4.83
CA MET A 80 15.98 -22.88 -5.32
C MET A 80 15.95 -21.70 -4.33
N LEU A 81 15.88 -21.98 -3.03
CA LEU A 81 15.80 -20.96 -1.97
C LEU A 81 17.18 -20.38 -1.61
N GLY A 82 18.26 -20.99 -2.07
CA GLY A 82 19.64 -20.63 -1.73
C GLY A 82 20.08 -21.18 -0.38
N ASN A 83 21.40 -21.31 -0.20
CA ASN A 83 21.98 -21.68 1.10
C ASN A 83 21.97 -20.45 2.01
N LEU A 84 21.16 -20.46 3.06
CA LEU A 84 21.26 -19.47 4.12
C LEU A 84 22.55 -19.72 4.92
N GLU A 85 23.36 -18.67 5.09
CA GLU A 85 24.54 -18.73 5.95
C GLU A 85 24.09 -18.89 7.41
N ARG A 86 24.79 -19.72 8.15
CA ARG A 86 24.60 -19.86 9.60
C ARG A 86 25.03 -18.56 10.28
N PRO A 87 24.18 -17.95 11.16
CA PRO A 87 24.62 -16.80 11.94
C PRO A 87 25.86 -17.14 12.78
N ASP A 88 26.70 -16.13 13.05
CA ASP A 88 27.89 -16.26 13.88
C ASP A 88 27.49 -16.42 15.36
N VAL A 89 27.25 -17.67 15.74
CA VAL A 89 26.79 -18.07 17.06
C VAL A 89 27.34 -19.46 17.36
N ASP A 90 27.78 -19.72 18.60
CA ASP A 90 28.29 -21.03 18.99
C ASP A 90 27.16 -22.07 18.98
N SER A 91 26.06 -21.80 19.70
CA SER A 91 24.89 -22.69 19.71
C SER A 91 23.60 -21.95 20.00
N ILE A 92 22.45 -22.47 19.49
CA ILE A 92 21.09 -22.09 19.92
C ILE A 92 20.34 -23.40 20.20
N THR A 93 19.92 -23.60 21.44
CA THR A 93 19.12 -24.75 21.88
C THR A 93 17.72 -24.33 22.27
N GLY A 94 16.79 -25.28 22.33
CA GLY A 94 15.37 -25.01 22.69
C GLY A 94 14.58 -24.22 21.65
N LEU A 95 15.05 -24.03 20.41
CA LEU A 95 14.40 -23.19 19.41
C LEU A 95 13.17 -23.88 18.81
N CYS A 96 12.01 -23.29 18.98
CA CYS A 96 10.75 -23.66 18.33
C CYS A 96 10.69 -23.16 16.87
N PRO A 97 9.69 -23.60 16.05
CA PRO A 97 9.42 -22.95 14.77
C PRO A 97 9.25 -21.45 14.94
N VAL A 98 9.87 -20.63 14.07
CA VAL A 98 9.95 -19.19 14.25
C VAL A 98 9.13 -18.45 13.20
N ILE A 99 8.32 -17.49 13.62
CA ILE A 99 7.56 -16.56 12.77
C ILE A 99 7.99 -15.14 13.12
N ALA A 100 8.47 -14.38 12.11
CA ALA A 100 8.81 -12.98 12.30
C ALA A 100 7.74 -12.07 11.70
N ILE A 101 7.39 -11.02 12.45
CA ILE A 101 6.45 -9.98 12.03
C ILE A 101 7.18 -8.64 12.00
N GLU A 102 7.81 -8.35 10.85
CA GLU A 102 8.58 -7.12 10.61
C GLU A 102 7.72 -6.02 10.00
N GLN A 103 8.16 -4.76 10.15
CA GLN A 103 7.52 -3.59 9.54
C GLN A 103 7.69 -3.46 8.03
N LYS A 104 8.81 -3.97 7.48
CA LYS A 104 9.33 -3.58 6.15
C LYS A 104 8.59 -4.13 4.93
N THR A 105 7.63 -5.01 5.06
CA THR A 105 6.99 -5.65 3.90
C THR A 105 5.69 -4.96 3.50
N ILE A 106 5.80 -3.83 2.82
CA ILE A 106 4.65 -3.22 2.14
C ILE A 106 4.42 -4.01 0.84
N ASN A 107 3.31 -4.70 0.75
CA ASN A 107 2.89 -5.33 -0.49
C ASN A 107 2.52 -4.24 -1.52
N ARG A 108 3.33 -4.11 -2.57
CA ARG A 108 3.13 -3.10 -3.63
C ARG A 108 2.10 -3.51 -4.68
N ASN A 109 1.51 -4.69 -4.57
CA ASN A 109 0.51 -5.14 -5.53
C ASN A 109 -0.76 -4.26 -5.42
N PRO A 110 -1.16 -3.54 -6.47
CA PRO A 110 -2.34 -2.67 -6.44
C PRO A 110 -3.65 -3.43 -6.26
N ARG A 111 -3.65 -4.74 -6.42
CA ARG A 111 -4.81 -5.61 -6.22
C ARG A 111 -4.91 -6.19 -4.82
N SER A 112 -3.86 -6.08 -3.99
CA SER A 112 -3.90 -6.55 -2.61
C SER A 112 -4.72 -5.60 -1.74
N THR A 113 -5.66 -6.14 -0.97
CA THR A 113 -6.51 -5.42 -0.02
C THR A 113 -6.42 -6.06 1.36
N ILE A 114 -6.89 -5.36 2.39
CA ILE A 114 -6.98 -5.93 3.74
C ILE A 114 -7.77 -7.23 3.70
N GLY A 115 -8.94 -7.24 3.06
CA GLY A 115 -9.77 -8.45 2.95
C GLY A 115 -9.07 -9.65 2.31
N THR A 116 -8.21 -9.42 1.30
CA THR A 116 -7.44 -10.51 0.68
C THR A 116 -6.23 -10.94 1.50
N THR A 117 -5.63 -10.03 2.27
CA THR A 117 -4.48 -10.33 3.13
C THR A 117 -4.90 -11.10 4.38
N THR A 118 -6.11 -10.84 4.89
CA THR A 118 -6.70 -11.50 6.06
C THR A 118 -7.53 -12.74 5.72
N GLU A 119 -7.65 -13.08 4.43
CA GLU A 119 -8.49 -14.14 3.89
C GLU A 119 -10.01 -13.95 4.13
N ILE A 120 -10.44 -12.90 4.83
CA ILE A 120 -11.86 -12.62 5.10
C ILE A 120 -12.64 -12.49 3.79
N TYR A 121 -12.03 -11.87 2.76
CA TYR A 121 -12.66 -11.72 1.45
C TYR A 121 -12.91 -13.07 0.75
N ASP A 122 -12.08 -14.07 1.01
CA ASP A 122 -12.26 -15.41 0.46
C ASP A 122 -13.47 -16.12 1.08
N PHE A 123 -13.68 -15.94 2.39
CA PHE A 123 -14.89 -16.41 3.06
C PHE A 123 -16.14 -15.64 2.63
N LEU A 124 -16.04 -14.32 2.43
CA LEU A 124 -17.16 -13.53 1.87
C LEU A 124 -17.55 -14.03 0.47
N ARG A 125 -16.57 -14.28 -0.41
CA ARG A 125 -16.86 -14.84 -1.75
C ARG A 125 -17.58 -16.19 -1.67
N LEU A 126 -17.16 -17.04 -0.73
CA LEU A 126 -17.80 -18.32 -0.49
C LEU A 126 -19.24 -18.13 0.04
N LEU A 127 -19.45 -17.21 0.97
CA LEU A 127 -20.77 -16.88 1.51
C LEU A 127 -21.73 -16.45 0.40
N TYR A 128 -21.32 -15.49 -0.45
CA TYR A 128 -22.15 -15.02 -1.56
C TYR A 128 -22.42 -16.08 -2.62
N ALA A 129 -21.47 -16.98 -2.85
CA ALA A 129 -21.66 -18.11 -3.77
C ALA A 129 -22.64 -19.16 -3.21
N ARG A 130 -22.82 -19.26 -1.88
CA ARG A 130 -23.67 -20.27 -1.25
C ARG A 130 -25.08 -19.80 -0.94
N ILE A 131 -25.24 -18.57 -0.45
CA ILE A 131 -26.52 -18.02 0.02
C ILE A 131 -26.89 -16.68 -0.62
N GLY A 132 -26.09 -16.14 -1.55
CA GLY A 132 -26.35 -14.88 -2.20
C GLY A 132 -27.60 -14.93 -3.06
N LYS A 133 -28.59 -14.05 -2.80
CA LYS A 133 -29.81 -13.90 -3.59
C LYS A 133 -29.58 -12.94 -4.76
N ALA A 134 -29.72 -13.44 -5.99
CA ALA A 134 -29.49 -12.67 -7.21
C ALA A 134 -30.68 -11.76 -7.52
N ARG A 135 -30.38 -10.50 -7.90
CA ARG A 135 -31.35 -9.54 -8.43
C ARG A 135 -30.93 -9.04 -9.80
N SER A 136 -31.89 -8.82 -10.67
CA SER A 136 -31.63 -8.26 -11.99
C SER A 136 -31.10 -6.82 -11.89
N TYR A 137 -30.02 -6.50 -12.58
CA TYR A 137 -29.51 -5.13 -12.64
C TYR A 137 -30.36 -4.18 -13.52
N LEU A 138 -31.35 -4.71 -14.26
CA LEU A 138 -32.29 -3.91 -15.05
C LEU A 138 -33.60 -3.65 -14.30
N SER A 139 -34.24 -4.72 -13.78
CA SER A 139 -35.58 -4.62 -13.16
C SER A 139 -35.51 -4.48 -11.63
N GLY A 140 -34.39 -4.87 -11.00
CA GLY A 140 -34.25 -4.96 -9.53
C GLY A 140 -34.99 -6.15 -8.90
N GLN A 141 -35.73 -6.94 -9.71
CA GLN A 141 -36.46 -8.11 -9.21
C GLN A 141 -35.54 -9.26 -8.88
N GLU A 142 -35.97 -10.13 -7.96
CA GLU A 142 -35.24 -11.35 -7.63
C GLU A 142 -35.25 -12.31 -8.81
N MET A 143 -34.11 -12.88 -9.14
CA MET A 143 -33.96 -13.81 -10.25
C MET A 143 -34.42 -15.20 -9.82
N VAL A 144 -35.02 -15.91 -10.74
CA VAL A 144 -35.55 -17.25 -10.51
C VAL A 144 -34.85 -18.29 -11.36
N LYS A 145 -34.79 -19.49 -10.85
CA LYS A 145 -34.27 -20.66 -11.53
C LYS A 145 -35.36 -21.72 -11.60
N TYR A 146 -35.62 -22.26 -12.78
CA TYR A 146 -36.67 -23.22 -12.99
C TYR A 146 -36.09 -24.60 -13.35
N THR A 147 -36.78 -25.67 -12.90
CA THR A 147 -36.56 -27.05 -13.43
C THR A 147 -37.39 -27.20 -14.69
N ASP A 148 -37.06 -28.22 -15.50
CA ASP A 148 -37.75 -28.52 -16.78
C ASP A 148 -39.23 -28.76 -16.56
N GLU A 149 -39.57 -29.53 -15.52
CA GLU A 149 -40.97 -29.81 -15.15
C GLU A 149 -41.71 -28.51 -14.73
N LYS A 150 -41.03 -27.64 -14.03
CA LYS A 150 -41.62 -26.34 -13.60
C LYS A 150 -41.82 -25.42 -14.81
N ILE A 151 -40.87 -25.42 -15.77
CA ILE A 151 -41.01 -24.63 -17.01
C ILE A 151 -42.23 -25.14 -17.79
N VAL A 152 -42.35 -26.48 -17.97
CA VAL A 152 -43.49 -27.07 -18.65
C VAL A 152 -44.82 -26.74 -17.97
N SER A 153 -44.86 -26.83 -16.61
CA SER A 153 -46.06 -26.47 -15.84
C SER A 153 -46.46 -24.99 -16.04
N LEU A 154 -45.47 -24.09 -16.00
CA LEU A 154 -45.71 -22.65 -16.18
C LEU A 154 -46.19 -22.31 -17.61
N ILE A 155 -45.63 -22.98 -18.63
CA ILE A 155 -46.06 -22.84 -20.02
C ILE A 155 -47.50 -23.33 -20.18
N GLN A 156 -47.83 -24.51 -19.62
CA GLN A 156 -49.16 -25.04 -19.64
C GLN A 156 -50.20 -24.16 -18.96
N GLU A 157 -49.85 -23.65 -17.78
CA GLU A 157 -50.71 -22.77 -16.99
C GLU A 157 -50.97 -21.42 -17.71
N LYS A 158 -49.91 -20.82 -18.26
CA LYS A 158 -50.01 -19.48 -18.89
C LYS A 158 -50.60 -19.46 -20.32
N TYR A 159 -50.34 -20.53 -21.09
CA TYR A 159 -50.62 -20.54 -22.52
C TYR A 159 -51.65 -21.64 -22.96
N ASP A 160 -52.41 -22.20 -22.03
CA ASP A 160 -53.40 -23.22 -22.40
C ASP A 160 -54.33 -22.76 -23.53
N GLY A 161 -54.45 -23.57 -24.55
CA GLY A 161 -55.25 -23.29 -25.75
C GLY A 161 -54.64 -22.33 -26.76
N ARG A 162 -53.50 -21.67 -26.47
CA ARG A 162 -52.82 -20.67 -27.34
C ARG A 162 -51.80 -21.31 -28.26
N LYS A 163 -51.54 -20.65 -29.40
CA LYS A 163 -50.42 -21.01 -30.32
C LYS A 163 -49.14 -20.33 -29.88
N ILE A 164 -48.14 -21.14 -29.57
CA ILE A 164 -46.83 -20.66 -29.18
C ILE A 164 -45.71 -21.20 -30.04
N TYR A 165 -44.63 -20.49 -30.10
CA TYR A 165 -43.32 -20.97 -30.61
C TYR A 165 -42.36 -21.14 -29.46
N ILE A 166 -41.72 -22.29 -29.40
CA ILE A 166 -40.61 -22.53 -28.49
C ILE A 166 -39.33 -22.16 -29.23
N LEU A 167 -38.59 -21.24 -28.68
CA LEU A 167 -37.38 -20.68 -29.30
C LEU A 167 -36.15 -20.91 -28.40
N ALA A 168 -35.01 -21.18 -29.04
CA ALA A 168 -33.72 -21.23 -28.36
C ALA A 168 -32.88 -19.99 -28.72
N PRO A 169 -32.51 -19.13 -27.80
CA PRO A 169 -31.68 -17.94 -28.08
C PRO A 169 -30.23 -18.36 -28.38
N LEU A 170 -29.74 -18.12 -29.60
CA LEU A 170 -28.38 -18.47 -30.05
C LEU A 170 -27.44 -17.24 -30.02
N VAL A 171 -27.98 -16.07 -30.33
CA VAL A 171 -27.22 -14.82 -30.36
C VAL A 171 -28.05 -13.72 -29.69
N LYS A 172 -27.47 -13.05 -28.69
CA LYS A 172 -28.06 -11.94 -27.95
C LYS A 172 -27.25 -10.68 -28.16
N ASN A 173 -27.80 -9.70 -28.84
CA ASN A 173 -27.29 -8.34 -29.02
C ASN A 173 -25.79 -8.28 -29.44
N ARG A 174 -25.38 -9.09 -30.42
CA ARG A 174 -23.98 -9.16 -30.90
C ARG A 174 -23.88 -8.81 -32.38
N LYS A 175 -22.78 -8.12 -32.74
CA LYS A 175 -22.42 -7.83 -34.15
C LYS A 175 -21.86 -9.08 -34.81
N GLY A 176 -22.21 -9.31 -36.08
CA GLY A 176 -21.70 -10.43 -36.86
C GLY A 176 -22.57 -10.76 -38.05
N HIS A 177 -22.02 -11.42 -39.07
CA HIS A 177 -22.78 -11.83 -40.25
C HIS A 177 -23.44 -13.22 -40.14
N TYR A 178 -23.05 -14.06 -39.17
CA TYR A 178 -23.61 -15.34 -38.73
C TYR A 178 -23.86 -16.40 -39.86
N LYS A 179 -23.15 -16.30 -41.00
CA LYS A 179 -23.32 -17.19 -42.12
C LYS A 179 -23.07 -18.66 -41.72
N GLU A 180 -21.97 -18.95 -41.03
CA GLU A 180 -21.61 -20.29 -40.57
C GLU A 180 -22.61 -20.85 -39.56
N LEU A 181 -23.19 -20.00 -38.70
CA LEU A 181 -24.23 -20.42 -37.78
C LEU A 181 -25.46 -20.93 -38.55
N PHE A 182 -25.93 -20.21 -39.55
CA PHE A 182 -27.09 -20.60 -40.34
C PHE A 182 -26.82 -21.87 -41.16
N GLU A 183 -25.63 -22.01 -41.75
CA GLU A 183 -25.25 -23.22 -42.46
C GLU A 183 -25.20 -24.46 -41.54
N ASN A 184 -24.74 -24.29 -40.29
CA ASN A 184 -24.72 -25.37 -39.31
C ASN A 184 -26.13 -25.75 -38.83
N LEU A 185 -27.02 -24.79 -38.65
CA LEU A 185 -28.42 -25.04 -38.27
C LEU A 185 -29.14 -25.84 -39.36
N VAL A 186 -28.95 -25.49 -40.63
CA VAL A 186 -29.53 -26.29 -41.77
C VAL A 186 -29.00 -27.69 -41.79
N LYS A 187 -27.67 -27.90 -41.56
CA LYS A 187 -27.09 -29.28 -41.46
C LYS A 187 -27.72 -30.09 -40.33
N LYS A 188 -28.12 -29.44 -39.24
CA LYS A 188 -28.82 -30.07 -38.10
C LYS A 188 -30.33 -30.29 -38.35
N GLY A 189 -30.85 -29.88 -39.50
CA GLY A 189 -32.26 -30.02 -39.85
C GLY A 189 -33.19 -28.90 -39.45
N TYR A 190 -32.65 -27.79 -38.93
CA TYR A 190 -33.45 -26.64 -38.57
C TYR A 190 -33.60 -25.66 -39.75
N LEU A 191 -34.85 -25.25 -40.02
CA LEU A 191 -35.14 -24.42 -41.18
C LEU A 191 -35.62 -22.99 -40.80
N ASN A 192 -35.97 -22.75 -39.56
CA ASN A 192 -36.62 -21.50 -39.16
C ASN A 192 -35.87 -20.83 -37.98
N VAL A 193 -35.71 -19.54 -38.09
CA VAL A 193 -35.11 -18.69 -37.06
C VAL A 193 -36.00 -17.42 -36.89
N ARG A 194 -35.89 -16.83 -35.73
CA ARG A 194 -36.39 -15.47 -35.51
C ARG A 194 -35.20 -14.56 -35.43
N VAL A 195 -35.10 -13.55 -36.28
CA VAL A 195 -33.99 -12.62 -36.35
C VAL A 195 -34.52 -11.22 -36.09
N ASP A 196 -34.02 -10.56 -35.06
CA ASP A 196 -34.40 -9.20 -34.64
C ASP A 196 -35.95 -9.06 -34.52
N GLY A 197 -36.57 -10.07 -33.93
CA GLY A 197 -38.04 -10.13 -33.75
C GLY A 197 -38.83 -10.68 -34.95
N GLN A 198 -38.23 -10.91 -36.11
CA GLN A 198 -38.91 -11.38 -37.31
C GLN A 198 -38.61 -12.85 -37.60
N LEU A 199 -39.69 -13.64 -37.77
CA LEU A 199 -39.55 -15.03 -38.21
C LEU A 199 -39.04 -15.09 -39.65
N ARG A 200 -38.01 -15.87 -39.92
CA ARG A 200 -37.39 -16.05 -41.23
C ARG A 200 -37.07 -17.52 -41.48
N GLU A 201 -37.20 -17.98 -42.70
CA GLU A 201 -36.68 -19.25 -43.14
C GLU A 201 -35.22 -19.10 -43.50
N ILE A 202 -34.39 -20.06 -43.09
CA ILE A 202 -32.93 -20.04 -43.36
C ILE A 202 -32.73 -20.36 -44.84
N SER A 203 -32.36 -19.37 -45.65
CA SER A 203 -32.00 -19.55 -47.04
C SER A 203 -30.52 -19.87 -47.23
N ARG A 204 -30.18 -20.53 -48.31
CA ARG A 204 -28.80 -20.91 -48.66
C ARG A 204 -27.95 -19.65 -48.82
N GLY A 205 -26.87 -19.54 -47.97
CA GLY A 205 -25.97 -18.37 -47.96
C GLY A 205 -26.50 -17.18 -47.17
N MET A 206 -27.53 -17.34 -46.35
CA MET A 206 -28.08 -16.30 -45.48
C MET A 206 -26.97 -15.67 -44.62
N LYS A 207 -26.95 -14.35 -44.56
CA LYS A 207 -26.01 -13.56 -43.77
C LYS A 207 -26.70 -12.29 -43.25
N LEU A 208 -26.32 -11.83 -42.07
CA LEU A 208 -26.81 -10.56 -41.46
C LEU A 208 -25.79 -9.44 -41.66
N ASP A 209 -26.17 -8.21 -41.36
CA ASP A 209 -25.29 -7.05 -41.42
C ASP A 209 -24.20 -7.14 -40.35
N ARG A 210 -22.94 -7.19 -40.75
CA ARG A 210 -21.78 -7.38 -39.87
C ARG A 210 -21.61 -6.26 -38.81
N TYR A 211 -22.10 -5.07 -39.09
CA TYR A 211 -21.89 -3.87 -38.29
C TYR A 211 -23.05 -3.58 -37.31
N ARG A 212 -24.20 -4.24 -37.49
CA ARG A 212 -25.37 -4.14 -36.62
C ARG A 212 -25.33 -5.24 -35.53
N GLN A 213 -25.94 -4.92 -34.40
CA GLN A 213 -26.21 -5.90 -33.34
C GLN A 213 -27.47 -6.68 -33.73
N HIS A 214 -27.42 -8.01 -33.58
CA HIS A 214 -28.53 -8.89 -33.92
C HIS A 214 -28.87 -9.81 -32.75
N ASN A 215 -30.14 -10.16 -32.66
CA ASN A 215 -30.67 -11.25 -31.87
C ASN A 215 -31.06 -12.37 -32.86
N VAL A 216 -30.65 -13.60 -32.59
CA VAL A 216 -30.98 -14.77 -33.41
C VAL A 216 -31.50 -15.86 -32.48
N GLU A 217 -32.75 -16.21 -32.61
CA GLU A 217 -33.40 -17.29 -31.87
C GLU A 217 -33.78 -18.43 -32.84
N LEU A 218 -33.47 -19.64 -32.46
CA LEU A 218 -33.79 -20.85 -33.22
C LEU A 218 -35.20 -21.28 -32.90
N VAL A 219 -36.02 -21.51 -33.89
CA VAL A 219 -37.38 -22.08 -33.72
C VAL A 219 -37.27 -23.60 -33.56
N ILE A 220 -37.54 -24.08 -32.34
CA ILE A 220 -37.52 -25.52 -32.02
C ILE A 220 -38.82 -26.19 -32.36
N ASP A 221 -39.97 -25.63 -31.90
CA ASP A 221 -41.29 -26.17 -32.14
C ASP A 221 -42.36 -25.08 -32.28
N ARG A 222 -43.40 -25.43 -32.96
CA ARG A 222 -44.63 -24.61 -33.15
C ARG A 222 -45.82 -25.43 -32.72
N LEU A 223 -46.40 -25.17 -31.59
CA LEU A 223 -47.46 -25.96 -31.03
C LEU A 223 -48.61 -25.12 -30.48
N LYS A 224 -49.77 -25.76 -30.40
CA LYS A 224 -50.90 -25.21 -29.63
C LYS A 224 -50.86 -25.94 -28.29
N VAL A 225 -50.72 -25.16 -27.20
CA VAL A 225 -50.60 -25.74 -25.86
C VAL A 225 -51.87 -26.43 -25.48
N ASN A 226 -51.75 -27.70 -25.04
CA ASN A 226 -52.86 -28.47 -24.50
C ASN A 226 -52.32 -29.30 -23.37
N VAL A 227 -53.00 -29.41 -22.25
CA VAL A 227 -52.63 -30.19 -21.08
C VAL A 227 -52.36 -31.67 -21.42
N LYS A 228 -52.95 -32.23 -22.50
CA LYS A 228 -52.78 -33.61 -22.95
C LYS A 228 -51.48 -33.84 -23.72
N ASP A 229 -50.81 -32.79 -24.19
CA ASP A 229 -49.59 -32.88 -25.03
C ASP A 229 -48.30 -32.65 -24.21
N GLY A 230 -48.31 -32.97 -22.92
CA GLY A 230 -47.23 -32.73 -21.99
C GLY A 230 -45.87 -33.33 -22.40
N GLU A 231 -45.84 -34.55 -22.93
CA GLU A 231 -44.61 -35.21 -23.37
C GLU A 231 -43.92 -34.50 -24.56
N ARG A 232 -44.71 -34.05 -25.54
CA ARG A 232 -44.19 -33.29 -26.69
C ARG A 232 -43.65 -31.95 -26.24
N LEU A 233 -44.39 -31.24 -25.34
CA LEU A 233 -43.95 -29.94 -24.78
C LEU A 233 -42.62 -30.11 -24.00
N LEU A 234 -42.51 -31.15 -23.17
CA LEU A 234 -41.28 -31.45 -22.43
C LEU A 234 -40.10 -31.73 -23.38
N ALA A 235 -40.25 -32.55 -24.40
CA ALA A 235 -39.20 -32.82 -25.38
C ALA A 235 -38.76 -31.56 -26.15
N SER A 236 -39.70 -30.65 -26.45
CA SER A 236 -39.42 -29.39 -27.12
C SER A 236 -38.70 -28.41 -26.18
N VAL A 237 -39.08 -28.38 -24.91
CA VAL A 237 -38.42 -27.58 -23.85
C VAL A 237 -36.99 -28.10 -23.63
N GLU A 238 -36.77 -29.36 -23.45
CA GLU A 238 -35.43 -29.96 -23.30
C GLU A 238 -34.53 -29.66 -24.51
N THR A 239 -35.08 -29.82 -25.75
CA THR A 239 -34.32 -29.48 -26.95
C THR A 239 -33.98 -27.99 -27.02
N ALA A 240 -34.91 -27.12 -26.64
CA ALA A 240 -34.66 -25.67 -26.61
C ALA A 240 -33.60 -25.28 -25.59
N LEU A 241 -33.63 -25.85 -24.38
CA LEU A 241 -32.65 -25.63 -23.33
C LEU A 241 -31.25 -26.12 -23.74
N VAL A 242 -31.14 -27.26 -24.42
CA VAL A 242 -29.86 -27.77 -24.93
C VAL A 242 -29.29 -26.86 -26.02
N GLN A 243 -30.11 -26.39 -26.98
CA GLN A 243 -29.63 -25.51 -28.05
C GLN A 243 -29.41 -24.07 -27.61
N GLY A 244 -30.18 -23.59 -26.65
CA GLY A 244 -30.14 -22.22 -26.12
C GLY A 244 -29.23 -22.07 -24.88
N ASP A 245 -28.36 -23.03 -24.59
CA ASP A 245 -27.44 -23.01 -23.44
C ASP A 245 -28.17 -22.79 -22.10
N LYS A 246 -29.15 -23.70 -21.83
CA LYS A 246 -30.04 -23.69 -20.64
C LYS A 246 -31.09 -22.59 -20.61
N GLU A 247 -31.25 -21.85 -21.67
CA GLU A 247 -32.29 -20.83 -21.84
C GLU A 247 -33.27 -21.16 -22.95
N LEU A 248 -34.51 -20.75 -22.75
CA LEU A 248 -35.53 -20.83 -23.78
C LEU A 248 -36.44 -19.61 -23.77
N MET A 249 -37.06 -19.33 -24.90
CA MET A 249 -38.06 -18.27 -25.06
C MET A 249 -39.36 -18.87 -25.56
N VAL A 250 -40.47 -18.44 -25.06
CA VAL A 250 -41.81 -18.75 -25.57
C VAL A 250 -42.38 -17.49 -26.17
N TYR A 251 -42.68 -17.60 -27.47
CA TYR A 251 -43.35 -16.52 -28.22
C TYR A 251 -44.81 -16.84 -28.41
N ASP A 252 -45.67 -16.01 -27.81
CA ASP A 252 -47.12 -16.06 -28.00
C ASP A 252 -47.50 -15.34 -29.31
N VAL A 253 -47.99 -16.07 -30.29
CA VAL A 253 -48.30 -15.56 -31.64
C VAL A 253 -49.50 -14.62 -31.62
N GLU A 254 -50.45 -14.82 -30.70
CA GLU A 254 -51.69 -14.07 -30.63
C GLU A 254 -51.53 -12.73 -29.87
N ALA A 255 -50.69 -12.78 -28.84
CA ALA A 255 -50.40 -11.59 -28.02
C ALA A 255 -49.18 -10.76 -28.51
N ASP A 256 -48.36 -11.30 -29.41
CA ASP A 256 -47.09 -10.76 -29.85
C ASP A 256 -46.13 -10.50 -28.66
N GLU A 257 -46.15 -11.41 -27.66
CA GLU A 257 -45.36 -11.32 -26.44
C GLU A 257 -44.32 -12.44 -26.36
N VAL A 258 -43.22 -12.15 -25.73
CA VAL A 258 -42.16 -13.10 -25.45
C VAL A 258 -42.04 -13.28 -23.95
N ALA A 259 -41.96 -14.55 -23.52
CA ALA A 259 -41.60 -14.90 -22.14
C ALA A 259 -40.27 -15.72 -22.14
N TYR A 260 -39.50 -15.50 -21.13
CA TYR A 260 -38.17 -16.12 -20.96
C TYR A 260 -38.19 -17.12 -19.81
N TYR A 261 -37.55 -18.26 -20.00
CA TYR A 261 -37.38 -19.32 -19.00
C TYR A 261 -35.94 -19.85 -19.06
N SER A 262 -35.40 -20.22 -17.92
CA SER A 262 -34.02 -20.74 -17.84
C SER A 262 -33.84 -21.73 -16.69
N GLN A 263 -32.92 -22.64 -16.89
CA GLN A 263 -32.35 -23.47 -15.83
C GLN A 263 -31.28 -22.75 -15.02
N GLU A 264 -30.82 -21.57 -15.47
CA GLU A 264 -29.95 -20.65 -14.74
C GLU A 264 -30.77 -19.54 -14.10
N LEU A 265 -30.14 -18.74 -13.23
CA LEU A 265 -30.77 -17.57 -12.63
C LEU A 265 -31.17 -16.58 -13.71
N MET A 266 -32.44 -16.27 -13.82
CA MET A 266 -32.98 -15.41 -14.87
C MET A 266 -34.02 -14.44 -14.31
N ASP A 267 -34.04 -13.25 -14.87
CA ASP A 267 -35.12 -12.29 -14.73
C ASP A 267 -36.22 -12.60 -15.77
N PRO A 268 -37.40 -13.07 -15.34
CA PRO A 268 -38.49 -13.43 -16.28
C PRO A 268 -39.02 -12.26 -17.12
N ALA A 269 -38.85 -11.03 -16.62
CA ALA A 269 -39.35 -9.84 -17.29
C ALA A 269 -38.43 -9.34 -18.40
N THR A 270 -37.13 -9.43 -18.20
CA THR A 270 -36.13 -8.89 -19.13
C THR A 270 -35.35 -9.95 -19.92
N GLY A 271 -35.41 -11.22 -19.50
CA GLY A 271 -34.67 -12.34 -20.09
C GLY A 271 -33.15 -12.28 -19.81
N ILE A 272 -32.70 -11.43 -18.89
CA ILE A 272 -31.31 -11.43 -18.44
C ILE A 272 -31.07 -12.63 -17.55
N SER A 273 -30.00 -13.36 -17.83
CA SER A 273 -29.58 -14.52 -17.06
C SER A 273 -28.19 -14.30 -16.45
N TYR A 274 -27.97 -14.84 -15.26
CA TYR A 274 -26.69 -14.96 -14.59
C TYR A 274 -26.31 -16.42 -14.47
N HIS A 275 -25.02 -16.70 -14.61
CA HIS A 275 -24.51 -18.03 -14.32
C HIS A 275 -24.68 -18.39 -12.85
N ASP A 276 -24.71 -19.69 -12.56
CA ASP A 276 -24.72 -20.16 -11.17
C ASP A 276 -23.55 -19.55 -10.38
N PRO A 277 -23.80 -18.96 -9.19
CA PRO A 277 -22.78 -18.23 -8.48
C PRO A 277 -21.68 -19.17 -7.95
N ALA A 278 -20.45 -18.86 -8.32
CA ALA A 278 -19.26 -19.54 -7.83
C ALA A 278 -18.29 -18.52 -7.19
N PRO A 279 -17.41 -18.92 -6.25
CA PRO A 279 -16.53 -17.97 -5.55
C PRO A 279 -15.66 -17.12 -6.47
N HIS A 280 -15.30 -17.59 -7.66
CA HIS A 280 -14.52 -16.83 -8.63
C HIS A 280 -15.32 -15.69 -9.32
N ASN A 281 -16.65 -15.76 -9.35
CA ASN A 281 -17.51 -14.68 -9.86
C ASN A 281 -17.47 -13.44 -8.95
N PHE A 282 -17.17 -13.60 -7.67
CA PHE A 282 -17.05 -12.52 -6.69
C PHE A 282 -15.60 -12.08 -6.46
N SER A 283 -14.66 -12.54 -7.29
CA SER A 283 -13.24 -12.17 -7.19
C SER A 283 -12.88 -11.09 -8.21
N PHE A 284 -12.42 -9.95 -7.74
CA PHE A 284 -11.85 -8.90 -8.60
C PHE A 284 -10.49 -9.26 -9.20
N ASN A 285 -9.89 -10.38 -8.79
CA ASN A 285 -8.66 -10.96 -9.37
C ASN A 285 -8.97 -12.01 -10.45
N SER A 286 -10.23 -12.44 -10.58
CA SER A 286 -10.69 -13.37 -11.60
C SER A 286 -11.27 -12.63 -12.81
N PRO A 287 -10.99 -13.03 -14.04
CA PRO A 287 -11.61 -12.44 -15.24
C PRO A 287 -13.14 -12.48 -15.23
N GLN A 288 -13.74 -13.49 -14.58
CA GLN A 288 -15.19 -13.69 -14.50
C GLN A 288 -15.85 -12.70 -13.53
N GLY A 289 -15.15 -12.29 -12.45
CA GLY A 289 -15.70 -11.39 -11.44
C GLY A 289 -15.26 -9.94 -11.58
N ALA A 290 -14.12 -9.69 -12.24
CA ALA A 290 -13.54 -8.36 -12.33
C ALA A 290 -14.37 -7.42 -13.22
N CYS A 291 -14.45 -6.15 -12.83
CA CYS A 291 -14.99 -5.11 -13.69
C CYS A 291 -14.22 -5.05 -15.02
N PRO A 292 -14.88 -5.12 -16.18
CA PRO A 292 -14.22 -5.19 -17.49
C PRO A 292 -13.40 -3.93 -17.81
N ARG A 293 -13.81 -2.75 -17.31
CA ARG A 293 -13.14 -1.48 -17.55
C ARG A 293 -11.87 -1.31 -16.74
N CYS A 294 -11.91 -1.49 -15.42
CA CYS A 294 -10.75 -1.30 -14.55
C CYS A 294 -9.99 -2.60 -14.27
N LYS A 295 -10.45 -3.73 -14.80
CA LYS A 295 -9.82 -5.06 -14.62
C LYS A 295 -9.55 -5.39 -13.14
N GLY A 296 -10.48 -5.02 -12.26
CA GLY A 296 -10.41 -5.30 -10.82
C GLY A 296 -9.60 -4.27 -10.00
N LEU A 297 -9.13 -3.16 -10.58
CA LEU A 297 -8.38 -2.15 -9.86
C LEU A 297 -9.26 -1.17 -9.05
N GLY A 298 -10.52 -0.95 -9.48
CA GLY A 298 -11.43 0.00 -8.87
C GLY A 298 -11.25 1.45 -9.33
N TYR A 299 -10.16 1.74 -10.05
CA TYR A 299 -9.85 3.05 -10.61
C TYR A 299 -9.35 2.91 -12.05
N VAL A 300 -9.41 4.00 -12.77
CA VAL A 300 -8.84 4.15 -14.12
C VAL A 300 -7.96 5.39 -14.17
N ASN A 301 -6.95 5.36 -14.99
CA ASN A 301 -6.16 6.55 -15.30
C ASN A 301 -6.79 7.21 -16.51
N ILE A 302 -7.24 8.44 -16.38
CA ILE A 302 -7.78 9.25 -17.46
C ILE A 302 -6.84 10.41 -17.74
N ILE A 303 -6.77 10.82 -18.99
CA ILE A 303 -5.99 11.98 -19.37
C ILE A 303 -6.66 13.23 -18.83
N ASP A 304 -5.88 14.07 -18.15
CA ASP A 304 -6.33 15.30 -17.53
C ASP A 304 -5.99 16.49 -18.44
N ARG A 305 -7.02 17.13 -18.99
CA ARG A 305 -6.86 18.29 -19.86
C ARG A 305 -6.16 19.46 -19.14
N ALA A 306 -6.42 19.65 -17.85
CA ALA A 306 -5.76 20.71 -17.07
C ALA A 306 -4.24 20.47 -16.90
N LYS A 307 -3.79 19.21 -16.93
CA LYS A 307 -2.36 18.87 -16.93
C LYS A 307 -1.72 19.04 -18.32
N ILE A 308 -2.50 18.93 -19.38
CA ILE A 308 -2.03 19.19 -20.74
C ILE A 308 -1.93 20.70 -20.99
N VAL A 309 -2.91 21.48 -20.53
CA VAL A 309 -2.96 22.96 -20.66
C VAL A 309 -3.14 23.55 -19.25
N PRO A 310 -2.06 23.71 -18.47
CA PRO A 310 -2.16 24.22 -17.10
C PRO A 310 -2.38 25.74 -17.02
N ASP A 311 -2.07 26.49 -18.09
CA ASP A 311 -2.29 27.93 -18.19
C ASP A 311 -2.92 28.28 -19.54
N GLU A 312 -4.22 28.46 -19.54
CA GLU A 312 -5.02 28.79 -20.72
C GLU A 312 -4.78 30.23 -21.24
N ASN A 313 -4.11 31.09 -20.47
CA ASN A 313 -3.74 32.42 -20.94
C ASN A 313 -2.52 32.38 -21.89
N LEU A 314 -1.75 31.28 -21.89
CA LEU A 314 -0.68 31.08 -22.86
C LEU A 314 -1.23 30.71 -24.23
N SER A 315 -0.52 31.11 -25.27
CA SER A 315 -0.79 30.64 -26.64
C SER A 315 -0.06 29.33 -26.93
N ILE A 316 -0.51 28.59 -27.96
CA ILE A 316 0.18 27.37 -28.42
C ILE A 316 1.64 27.66 -28.82
N HIS A 317 1.89 28.82 -29.42
CA HIS A 317 3.26 29.28 -29.74
C HIS A 317 4.14 29.42 -28.48
N ALA A 318 3.55 29.91 -27.37
CA ALA A 318 4.26 30.10 -26.11
C ALA A 318 4.41 28.80 -25.30
N GLY A 319 3.74 27.72 -25.72
CA GLY A 319 3.81 26.40 -25.08
C GLY A 319 2.64 26.11 -24.17
N ALA A 320 1.45 26.64 -24.44
CA ALA A 320 0.22 26.32 -23.67
C ALA A 320 0.00 24.80 -23.56
N ILE A 321 0.29 24.04 -24.61
CA ILE A 321 0.16 22.58 -24.65
C ILE A 321 1.49 21.96 -24.19
N VAL A 322 1.58 21.62 -22.91
CA VAL A 322 2.80 21.10 -22.26
C VAL A 322 3.42 19.90 -22.99
N PRO A 323 2.67 18.88 -23.45
CA PRO A 323 3.23 17.76 -24.19
C PRO A 323 3.99 18.15 -25.48
N LEU A 324 3.57 19.21 -26.15
CA LEU A 324 4.21 19.68 -27.37
C LEU A 324 5.36 20.67 -27.09
N GLY A 325 5.29 21.36 -25.96
CA GLY A 325 6.22 22.42 -25.60
C GLY A 325 6.03 23.68 -26.45
N LYS A 326 7.08 24.51 -26.53
CA LYS A 326 7.07 25.70 -27.39
C LYS A 326 7.08 25.32 -28.87
N TYR A 327 6.53 26.18 -29.69
CA TYR A 327 6.44 25.99 -31.13
C TYR A 327 7.76 25.50 -31.75
N ARG A 328 7.65 24.48 -32.59
CA ARG A 328 8.73 23.89 -33.41
C ARG A 328 8.20 23.61 -34.82
N ASP A 329 9.06 23.68 -35.82
CA ASP A 329 8.69 23.33 -37.19
C ASP A 329 8.72 21.80 -37.35
N ASN A 330 7.57 21.16 -37.10
CA ASN A 330 7.36 19.71 -37.23
C ASN A 330 5.94 19.40 -37.71
N VAL A 331 5.70 18.13 -38.09
CA VAL A 331 4.42 17.69 -38.67
C VAL A 331 3.22 17.97 -37.76
N ILE A 332 3.33 17.73 -36.45
CA ILE A 332 2.22 17.97 -35.52
C ILE A 332 1.82 19.45 -35.48
N PHE A 333 2.79 20.35 -35.40
CA PHE A 333 2.50 21.79 -35.43
C PHE A 333 1.96 22.26 -36.79
N MET A 334 2.37 21.63 -37.93
CA MET A 334 1.78 21.91 -39.22
C MET A 334 0.29 21.49 -39.28
N GLN A 335 -0.06 20.32 -38.75
CA GLN A 335 -1.43 19.85 -38.67
C GLN A 335 -2.29 20.77 -37.78
N ILE A 336 -1.79 21.15 -36.59
CA ILE A 336 -2.46 22.09 -35.71
C ILE A 336 -2.61 23.46 -36.36
N ARG A 337 -1.62 23.92 -37.16
CA ARG A 337 -1.73 25.16 -37.94
C ARG A 337 -2.91 25.12 -38.89
N ALA A 338 -3.06 24.04 -39.63
CA ALA A 338 -4.13 23.91 -40.61
C ALA A 338 -5.52 23.97 -39.94
N ILE A 339 -5.65 23.32 -38.75
CA ILE A 339 -6.89 23.35 -37.93
C ILE A 339 -7.17 24.79 -37.47
N LEU A 340 -6.17 25.49 -36.92
CA LEU A 340 -6.32 26.84 -36.41
C LEU A 340 -6.68 27.84 -37.52
N GLU A 341 -5.93 27.83 -38.68
CA GLU A 341 -6.16 28.74 -39.77
C GLU A 341 -7.50 28.56 -40.47
N ALA A 342 -7.99 27.31 -40.58
CA ALA A 342 -9.32 27.03 -41.11
C ALA A 342 -10.44 27.61 -40.24
N ALA A 343 -10.24 27.72 -38.93
CA ALA A 343 -11.18 28.34 -38.00
C ALA A 343 -10.91 29.83 -37.74
N GLY A 344 -9.92 30.45 -38.46
CA GLY A 344 -9.59 31.87 -38.34
C GLY A 344 -8.74 32.24 -37.14
N PHE A 345 -8.12 31.23 -36.48
CA PHE A 345 -7.20 31.45 -35.36
C PHE A 345 -5.73 31.35 -35.75
N THR A 346 -4.85 31.80 -34.90
CA THR A 346 -3.40 31.74 -35.08
C THR A 346 -2.72 31.07 -33.88
N PHE A 347 -1.45 30.64 -34.06
CA PHE A 347 -0.64 30.11 -32.95
C PHE A 347 -0.43 31.08 -31.78
N LYS A 348 -0.62 32.40 -32.01
CA LYS A 348 -0.45 33.45 -30.99
C LYS A 348 -1.75 33.71 -30.20
N THR A 349 -2.87 33.16 -30.66
CA THR A 349 -4.16 33.26 -29.95
C THR A 349 -4.04 32.58 -28.59
N PRO A 350 -4.41 33.20 -27.48
CA PRO A 350 -4.48 32.54 -26.16
C PRO A 350 -5.37 31.29 -26.22
N PHE A 351 -5.00 30.23 -25.52
CA PHE A 351 -5.70 28.94 -25.60
C PHE A 351 -7.17 29.07 -25.17
N LYS A 352 -7.48 29.89 -24.15
CA LYS A 352 -8.84 30.18 -23.68
C LYS A 352 -9.77 30.85 -24.72
N ASP A 353 -9.19 31.50 -25.72
CA ASP A 353 -9.95 32.24 -26.76
C ASP A 353 -10.22 31.37 -28.00
N LEU A 354 -9.75 30.10 -28.01
CA LEU A 354 -10.07 29.12 -29.05
C LEU A 354 -11.49 28.59 -28.86
N SER A 355 -12.16 28.27 -29.98
CA SER A 355 -13.49 27.63 -29.91
C SER A 355 -13.41 26.18 -29.42
N ASP A 356 -14.49 25.71 -28.78
CA ASP A 356 -14.57 24.33 -28.27
C ASP A 356 -14.36 23.29 -29.38
N GLU A 357 -14.81 23.55 -30.61
CA GLU A 357 -14.60 22.65 -31.76
C GLU A 357 -13.13 22.52 -32.11
N VAL A 358 -12.39 23.64 -32.17
CA VAL A 358 -10.96 23.66 -32.44
C VAL A 358 -10.18 22.96 -31.32
N VAL A 359 -10.56 23.20 -30.09
CA VAL A 359 -9.97 22.53 -28.93
C VAL A 359 -10.22 21.01 -29.01
N ASP A 360 -11.42 20.59 -29.36
CA ASP A 360 -11.75 19.17 -29.50
C ASP A 360 -10.96 18.50 -30.65
N ASP A 361 -10.86 19.16 -31.81
CA ASP A 361 -10.03 18.69 -32.94
C ASP A 361 -8.54 18.55 -32.57
N ILE A 362 -8.01 19.49 -31.78
CA ILE A 362 -6.62 19.43 -31.31
C ILE A 362 -6.44 18.27 -30.31
N PHE A 363 -7.38 18.06 -29.42
CA PHE A 363 -7.25 17.01 -28.39
C PHE A 363 -7.59 15.61 -28.91
N ASN A 364 -8.72 15.44 -29.56
CA ASN A 364 -9.26 14.15 -29.97
C ASN A 364 -8.91 13.78 -31.42
N GLY A 365 -8.45 14.75 -32.19
CA GLY A 365 -8.13 14.58 -33.60
C GLY A 365 -9.30 14.79 -34.56
N THR A 366 -8.95 14.94 -35.84
CA THR A 366 -9.93 15.11 -36.92
C THR A 366 -9.66 14.15 -38.09
N PRO A 367 -10.69 13.51 -38.66
CA PRO A 367 -10.53 12.61 -39.78
C PRO A 367 -10.10 13.32 -41.07
N SER A 368 -10.24 14.65 -41.15
CA SER A 368 -9.88 15.46 -42.30
C SER A 368 -9.24 16.77 -41.86
N VAL A 369 -7.93 16.88 -42.04
CA VAL A 369 -7.20 18.14 -41.80
C VAL A 369 -7.43 19.08 -42.99
N PRO A 370 -7.88 20.34 -42.79
CA PRO A 370 -8.06 21.32 -43.87
C PRO A 370 -6.79 21.56 -44.69
N HIS A 371 -6.95 21.73 -45.99
CA HIS A 371 -5.82 21.97 -46.90
C HIS A 371 -5.31 23.43 -46.79
N LEU A 372 -4.01 23.60 -46.54
CA LEU A 372 -3.38 24.91 -46.54
C LEU A 372 -3.10 25.32 -48.00
N GLU A 373 -3.73 26.40 -48.47
CA GLU A 373 -3.42 27.01 -49.77
C GLU A 373 -2.00 27.56 -49.76
N GLY A 374 -1.15 27.06 -50.67
CA GLY A 374 0.22 27.56 -50.85
C GLY A 374 1.33 26.64 -50.29
N SER A 375 1.06 25.46 -49.75
CA SER A 375 2.10 24.51 -49.38
C SER A 375 2.56 23.66 -50.58
N THR A 376 3.85 23.66 -50.83
CA THR A 376 4.52 22.87 -51.89
C THR A 376 4.76 21.40 -51.52
N VAL A 377 4.18 20.93 -50.43
CA VAL A 377 4.34 19.55 -49.94
C VAL A 377 3.25 18.68 -50.58
N SER A 378 3.64 17.71 -51.38
CA SER A 378 2.76 16.73 -52.00
C SER A 378 1.99 15.97 -50.90
N ALA A 379 0.68 15.91 -51.10
CA ALA A 379 -0.25 15.26 -50.17
C ALA A 379 0.06 13.76 -50.04
N SER A 380 0.95 13.38 -49.17
CA SER A 380 1.01 12.02 -48.65
C SER A 380 -0.16 11.79 -47.72
N ASP A 381 -0.68 10.55 -47.65
CA ASP A 381 -1.79 10.17 -46.77
C ASP A 381 -1.60 10.57 -45.26
N TYR A 382 -0.37 10.96 -44.90
CA TYR A 382 0.01 11.43 -43.57
C TYR A 382 -0.60 12.81 -43.18
N PHE A 383 -1.04 13.62 -44.16
CA PHE A 383 -1.69 14.90 -43.87
C PHE A 383 -3.20 14.86 -43.93
N ARG A 384 -3.82 13.72 -44.20
CA ARG A 384 -5.29 13.59 -44.33
C ARG A 384 -6.03 13.51 -43.02
N SER A 385 -5.39 13.02 -41.96
CA SER A 385 -5.98 12.91 -40.64
C SER A 385 -5.01 13.34 -39.53
N PHE A 386 -5.54 13.86 -38.46
CA PHE A 386 -4.82 14.16 -37.25
C PHE A 386 -5.38 13.32 -36.12
N ASP A 387 -4.56 12.50 -35.50
CA ASP A 387 -4.99 11.55 -34.45
C ASP A 387 -5.27 12.20 -33.09
N GLY A 388 -4.90 13.48 -32.93
CA GLY A 388 -5.07 14.21 -31.68
C GLY A 388 -3.93 14.01 -30.67
N ILE A 389 -3.83 14.93 -29.72
CA ILE A 389 -2.80 14.89 -28.67
C ILE A 389 -3.05 13.77 -27.67
N ILE A 390 -4.32 13.50 -27.34
CA ILE A 390 -4.71 12.46 -26.41
C ILE A 390 -4.21 11.11 -26.87
N LYS A 391 -4.49 10.73 -28.12
CA LYS A 391 -4.04 9.45 -28.67
C LYS A 391 -2.51 9.35 -28.74
N SER A 392 -1.83 10.46 -29.02
CA SER A 392 -0.37 10.51 -29.01
C SER A 392 0.22 10.23 -27.61
N ILE A 393 -0.43 10.73 -26.55
CA ILE A 393 -0.03 10.46 -25.16
C ILE A 393 -0.35 9.01 -24.78
N GLU A 394 -1.51 8.49 -25.19
CA GLU A 394 -1.92 7.10 -24.91
C GLU A 394 -0.95 6.09 -25.53
N THR A 395 -0.56 6.29 -26.80
CA THR A 395 0.41 5.42 -27.47
C THR A 395 1.76 5.37 -26.75
N MET A 396 2.15 6.48 -26.10
CA MET A 396 3.38 6.51 -25.29
C MET A 396 3.25 5.79 -23.93
N THR A 397 2.07 5.31 -23.56
CA THR A 397 1.86 4.50 -22.35
C THR A 397 1.87 3.00 -22.64
N GLU A 398 1.80 2.58 -23.89
CA GLU A 398 1.78 1.17 -24.28
C GLU A 398 3.07 0.44 -23.87
N GLU A 399 3.00 -0.88 -23.73
CA GLU A 399 4.12 -1.70 -23.23
C GLU A 399 5.38 -1.57 -24.09
N ASP A 400 5.23 -1.36 -25.39
CA ASP A 400 6.32 -1.18 -26.35
C ASP A 400 7.02 0.19 -26.24
N ALA A 401 6.40 1.16 -25.56
CA ALA A 401 7.01 2.45 -25.32
C ALA A 401 8.13 2.36 -24.27
N GLY A 402 9.28 2.97 -24.56
CA GLY A 402 10.42 2.97 -23.64
C GLY A 402 10.09 3.56 -22.25
N TYR A 403 10.82 3.15 -21.23
CA TYR A 403 10.60 3.58 -19.82
C TYR A 403 10.49 5.11 -19.64
N GLN A 404 11.32 5.89 -20.37
CA GLN A 404 11.27 7.35 -20.27
C GLN A 404 9.98 7.93 -20.87
N ALA A 405 9.50 7.38 -21.99
CA ALA A 405 8.25 7.79 -22.62
C ALA A 405 7.05 7.53 -21.70
N ARG A 406 6.98 6.35 -21.11
CA ARG A 406 5.94 5.99 -20.13
C ARG A 406 5.97 6.85 -18.87
N LYS A 407 7.17 7.19 -18.38
CA LYS A 407 7.30 8.08 -17.22
C LYS A 407 6.86 9.50 -17.56
N TRP A 408 7.18 9.96 -18.76
CA TRP A 408 6.81 11.29 -19.24
C TRP A 408 5.31 11.38 -19.52
N SER A 409 4.71 10.41 -20.22
CA SER A 409 3.27 10.40 -20.50
C SER A 409 2.45 10.26 -19.23
N GLY A 410 2.91 9.49 -18.25
CA GLY A 410 2.23 9.26 -16.98
C GLY A 410 1.92 10.52 -16.17
N GLN A 411 2.62 11.64 -16.40
CA GLN A 411 2.35 12.91 -15.70
C GLN A 411 1.06 13.60 -16.16
N PHE A 412 0.53 13.24 -17.34
CA PHE A 412 -0.70 13.81 -17.89
C PHE A 412 -1.97 13.05 -17.50
N PHE A 413 -1.82 11.95 -16.74
CA PHE A 413 -2.95 11.18 -16.25
C PHE A 413 -3.32 11.59 -14.83
N THR A 414 -4.61 11.54 -14.55
CA THR A 414 -5.19 11.61 -13.21
C THR A 414 -5.91 10.31 -12.92
N ARG A 415 -5.72 9.81 -11.70
CA ARG A 415 -6.39 8.60 -11.23
C ARG A 415 -7.79 8.95 -10.77
N CYS A 416 -8.81 8.38 -11.43
CA CYS A 416 -10.21 8.56 -11.07
C CYS A 416 -10.85 7.23 -10.67
N THR A 417 -11.84 7.29 -9.80
CA THR A 417 -12.69 6.12 -9.51
C THR A 417 -13.29 5.59 -10.80
N CYS A 418 -13.28 4.27 -10.99
CA CYS A 418 -13.83 3.67 -12.21
C CYS A 418 -15.31 4.00 -12.34
N PRO A 419 -15.76 4.67 -13.42
CA PRO A 419 -17.16 5.08 -13.57
C PRO A 419 -18.12 3.92 -13.84
N GLU A 420 -17.63 2.73 -14.18
CA GLU A 420 -18.47 1.56 -14.40
C GLU A 420 -18.80 0.82 -13.12
N CYS A 421 -17.81 0.60 -12.25
CA CYS A 421 -18.01 -0.10 -10.98
C CYS A 421 -18.00 0.82 -9.75
N ASN A 422 -17.85 2.12 -9.91
CA ASN A 422 -17.81 3.11 -8.82
C ASN A 422 -16.84 2.71 -7.69
N GLY A 423 -15.69 2.12 -8.05
CA GLY A 423 -14.69 1.66 -7.08
C GLY A 423 -14.90 0.24 -6.55
N ALA A 424 -16.03 -0.40 -6.82
CA ALA A 424 -16.37 -1.75 -6.33
C ALA A 424 -15.47 -2.88 -6.90
N ARG A 425 -14.68 -2.63 -7.94
CA ARG A 425 -13.74 -3.56 -8.60
C ARG A 425 -14.38 -4.75 -9.33
N LEU A 426 -15.65 -5.06 -9.06
CA LEU A 426 -16.40 -6.19 -9.59
C LEU A 426 -17.25 -5.78 -10.79
N ASN A 427 -17.67 -6.77 -11.58
CA ASN A 427 -18.62 -6.60 -12.67
C ASN A 427 -20.04 -6.37 -12.12
N ARG A 428 -20.98 -5.99 -13.02
CA ARG A 428 -22.34 -5.67 -12.63
C ARG A 428 -23.10 -6.86 -12.05
N GLU A 429 -22.91 -8.05 -12.61
CA GLU A 429 -23.58 -9.26 -12.14
C GLU A 429 -23.21 -9.57 -10.70
N ALA A 430 -21.92 -9.63 -10.37
CA ALA A 430 -21.44 -9.90 -9.02
C ALA A 430 -21.94 -8.90 -7.97
N LEU A 431 -22.14 -7.63 -8.37
CA LEU A 431 -22.66 -6.59 -7.49
C LEU A 431 -24.18 -6.69 -7.24
N HIS A 432 -24.88 -7.57 -7.96
CA HIS A 432 -26.33 -7.76 -7.80
C HIS A 432 -26.69 -9.08 -7.11
N PHE A 433 -25.74 -9.65 -6.36
CA PHE A 433 -26.01 -10.69 -5.37
C PHE A 433 -26.01 -10.08 -3.97
N PHE A 434 -27.01 -10.42 -3.18
CA PHE A 434 -27.25 -9.81 -1.86
C PHE A 434 -27.33 -10.87 -0.77
N VAL A 435 -26.71 -10.59 0.37
CA VAL A 435 -26.88 -11.30 1.64
C VAL A 435 -27.32 -10.28 2.68
N ASP A 436 -28.42 -10.51 3.36
CA ASP A 436 -29.00 -9.56 4.32
C ASP A 436 -29.15 -8.12 3.71
N GLY A 437 -29.57 -8.06 2.44
CA GLY A 437 -29.81 -6.80 1.72
C GLY A 437 -28.56 -6.03 1.31
N LYS A 438 -27.35 -6.56 1.53
CA LYS A 438 -26.08 -5.93 1.13
C LYS A 438 -25.33 -6.78 0.11
N ASN A 439 -24.67 -6.13 -0.84
CA ASN A 439 -23.76 -6.80 -1.77
C ASN A 439 -22.35 -6.89 -1.17
N ILE A 440 -21.47 -7.71 -1.77
CA ILE A 440 -20.12 -7.95 -1.26
C ILE A 440 -19.24 -6.70 -1.20
N SER A 441 -19.44 -5.74 -2.11
CA SER A 441 -18.68 -4.49 -2.12
C SER A 441 -19.13 -3.56 -0.99
N GLU A 442 -20.44 -3.49 -0.72
CA GLU A 442 -20.99 -2.72 0.40
C GLU A 442 -20.49 -3.26 1.73
N LEU A 443 -20.49 -4.59 1.95
CA LEU A 443 -19.91 -5.18 3.15
C LEU A 443 -18.41 -4.90 3.27
N SER A 444 -17.66 -5.02 2.19
CA SER A 444 -16.21 -4.75 2.19
C SER A 444 -15.86 -3.28 2.44
N SER A 445 -16.82 -2.38 2.27
CA SER A 445 -16.68 -0.92 2.48
C SER A 445 -17.08 -0.47 3.88
N LEU A 446 -17.66 -1.36 4.69
CA LEU A 446 -17.91 -1.09 6.11
C LEU A 446 -16.60 -1.03 6.87
N ASP A 447 -16.55 -0.23 7.92
CA ASP A 447 -15.46 -0.29 8.91
C ASP A 447 -15.49 -1.66 9.58
N ILE A 448 -14.33 -2.20 9.96
CA ILE A 448 -14.18 -3.53 10.54
C ILE A 448 -15.09 -3.69 11.79
N ALA A 449 -15.23 -2.63 12.62
CA ALA A 449 -16.16 -2.65 13.74
C ALA A 449 -17.62 -2.89 13.30
N GLN A 450 -18.08 -2.16 12.27
CA GLN A 450 -19.45 -2.32 11.75
C GLN A 450 -19.65 -3.68 11.10
N LEU A 451 -18.63 -4.17 10.39
CA LEU A 451 -18.67 -5.48 9.75
C LEU A 451 -18.66 -6.62 10.79
N SER A 452 -17.93 -6.45 11.88
CA SER A 452 -17.94 -7.40 13.01
C SER A 452 -19.34 -7.51 13.64
N HIS A 453 -19.95 -6.36 13.95
CA HIS A 453 -21.33 -6.34 14.44
C HIS A 453 -22.33 -6.95 13.44
N TRP A 454 -22.13 -6.74 12.14
CA TRP A 454 -22.96 -7.38 11.14
C TRP A 454 -22.77 -8.90 11.13
N ALA A 455 -21.53 -9.39 11.21
CA ALA A 455 -21.23 -10.82 11.22
C ALA A 455 -21.83 -11.54 12.45
N ASP A 456 -21.79 -10.90 13.61
CA ASP A 456 -22.37 -11.43 14.84
C ASP A 456 -23.90 -11.52 14.78
N ALA A 457 -24.55 -10.56 14.10
CA ALA A 457 -26.02 -10.46 14.07
C ALA A 457 -26.68 -11.08 12.83
N VAL A 458 -25.93 -11.37 11.77
CA VAL A 458 -26.51 -11.79 10.47
C VAL A 458 -27.19 -13.15 10.56
N SER A 459 -26.69 -14.07 11.37
CA SER A 459 -27.24 -15.42 11.54
C SER A 459 -28.71 -15.41 11.99
N ASP A 460 -29.10 -14.44 12.83
CA ASP A 460 -30.47 -14.31 13.33
C ASP A 460 -31.45 -13.76 12.28
N ARG A 461 -30.93 -13.11 11.24
CA ARG A 461 -31.70 -12.53 10.12
C ARG A 461 -31.84 -13.43 8.91
N LEU A 462 -31.08 -14.54 8.88
CA LEU A 462 -31.16 -15.55 7.81
C LEU A 462 -32.29 -16.53 8.06
N ASP A 463 -32.85 -17.06 6.97
CA ASP A 463 -33.76 -18.20 7.08
C ASP A 463 -33.04 -19.49 7.53
N ASP A 464 -33.78 -20.51 8.00
CA ASP A 464 -33.23 -21.73 8.58
C ASP A 464 -32.33 -22.53 7.65
N ARG A 465 -32.55 -22.48 6.35
CA ARG A 465 -31.73 -23.12 5.34
C ARG A 465 -30.41 -22.39 5.17
N ASP A 466 -30.46 -21.10 4.90
CA ASP A 466 -29.29 -20.25 4.65
C ASP A 466 -28.43 -20.17 5.90
N ARG A 467 -29.06 -20.11 7.11
CA ARG A 467 -28.34 -20.17 8.41
C ARG A 467 -27.50 -21.42 8.56
N ARG A 468 -28.04 -22.60 8.24
CA ARG A 468 -27.30 -23.87 8.32
C ARG A 468 -26.16 -23.97 7.32
N ILE A 469 -26.34 -23.43 6.10
CA ILE A 469 -25.32 -23.44 5.05
C ILE A 469 -24.18 -22.48 5.40
N ALA A 470 -24.50 -21.33 5.97
CA ALA A 470 -23.55 -20.25 6.21
C ALA A 470 -22.86 -20.30 7.57
N ALA A 471 -23.32 -21.12 8.52
CA ALA A 471 -22.91 -21.11 9.93
C ALA A 471 -21.37 -21.11 10.11
N GLU A 472 -20.67 -22.08 9.52
CA GLU A 472 -19.21 -22.17 9.63
C GLU A 472 -18.50 -21.03 8.91
N ILE A 473 -19.04 -20.57 7.78
CA ILE A 473 -18.45 -19.46 7.01
C ILE A 473 -18.55 -18.16 7.82
N ILE A 474 -19.70 -17.87 8.41
CA ILE A 474 -19.93 -16.67 9.23
C ILE A 474 -19.06 -16.71 10.49
N LYS A 475 -18.94 -17.87 11.14
CA LYS A 475 -18.05 -18.07 12.29
C LYS A 475 -16.59 -17.71 11.96
N GLU A 476 -16.07 -18.21 10.81
CA GLU A 476 -14.70 -17.91 10.36
C GLU A 476 -14.50 -16.42 10.05
N ILE A 477 -15.51 -15.77 9.47
CA ILE A 477 -15.50 -14.32 9.24
C ILE A 477 -15.48 -13.58 10.57
N ALA A 478 -16.37 -13.91 11.52
CA ALA A 478 -16.48 -13.24 12.81
C ALA A 478 -15.20 -13.35 13.64
N VAL A 479 -14.62 -14.55 13.73
CA VAL A 479 -13.36 -14.78 14.46
C VAL A 479 -12.23 -13.90 13.94
N ARG A 480 -12.03 -13.84 12.60
CA ARG A 480 -10.98 -13.01 12.00
C ARG A 480 -11.23 -11.51 12.17
N LEU A 481 -12.49 -11.08 12.12
CA LEU A 481 -12.86 -9.69 12.37
C LEU A 481 -12.61 -9.31 13.84
N HIS A 482 -12.93 -10.17 14.80
CA HIS A 482 -12.66 -9.93 16.21
C HIS A 482 -11.16 -9.75 16.47
N PHE A 483 -10.28 -10.57 15.87
CA PHE A 483 -8.84 -10.38 16.00
C PHE A 483 -8.37 -9.03 15.43
N LEU A 484 -8.96 -8.54 14.33
CA LEU A 484 -8.64 -7.22 13.80
C LEU A 484 -9.10 -6.09 14.75
N VAL A 485 -10.24 -6.25 15.40
CA VAL A 485 -10.73 -5.31 16.42
C VAL A 485 -9.82 -5.33 17.66
N ASP A 486 -9.40 -6.52 18.09
CA ASP A 486 -8.55 -6.71 19.28
C ASP A 486 -7.17 -6.04 19.11
N VAL A 487 -6.61 -6.03 17.90
CA VAL A 487 -5.34 -5.32 17.62
C VAL A 487 -5.52 -3.83 17.30
N GLY A 488 -6.73 -3.27 17.49
CA GLY A 488 -7.00 -1.83 17.30
C GLY A 488 -7.08 -1.40 15.83
N LEU A 489 -7.58 -2.25 14.93
CA LEU A 489 -7.78 -1.95 13.50
C LEU A 489 -9.25 -1.82 13.12
N ASP A 490 -10.10 -1.57 14.09
CA ASP A 490 -11.55 -1.46 13.97
C ASP A 490 -12.04 -0.39 12.98
N TYR A 491 -11.25 0.66 12.74
CA TYR A 491 -11.52 1.76 11.82
C TYR A 491 -11.19 1.48 10.35
N LEU A 492 -10.50 0.38 10.03
CA LEU A 492 -10.12 0.04 8.66
C LEU A 492 -11.29 -0.59 7.90
N GLN A 493 -11.16 -0.62 6.54
CA GLN A 493 -12.13 -1.24 5.64
C GLN A 493 -11.46 -2.37 4.86
N LEU A 494 -12.18 -3.47 4.59
CA LEU A 494 -11.61 -4.63 3.89
C LEU A 494 -11.17 -4.32 2.46
N ASN A 495 -11.83 -3.37 1.78
CA ASN A 495 -11.51 -2.97 0.40
C ASN A 495 -10.30 -2.03 0.32
N ARG A 496 -9.75 -1.53 1.45
CA ARG A 496 -8.58 -0.65 1.48
C ARG A 496 -7.36 -1.37 0.91
N ASN A 497 -6.66 -0.70 -0.01
CA ASN A 497 -5.47 -1.24 -0.65
C ASN A 497 -4.31 -1.37 0.34
N SER A 498 -3.66 -2.54 0.38
CA SER A 498 -2.54 -2.82 1.30
C SER A 498 -1.35 -1.86 1.12
N ALA A 499 -1.14 -1.33 -0.09
CA ALA A 499 -0.08 -0.36 -0.36
C ALA A 499 -0.30 1.02 0.30
N THR A 500 -1.51 1.30 0.82
CA THR A 500 -1.86 2.56 1.52
C THR A 500 -1.78 2.45 3.04
N LEU A 501 -1.43 1.28 3.55
CA LEU A 501 -1.29 1.04 4.97
C LEU A 501 0.02 1.64 5.51
N SER A 502 -0.01 2.12 6.74
CA SER A 502 1.20 2.42 7.48
C SER A 502 1.95 1.13 7.85
N GLY A 503 3.22 1.25 8.24
CA GLY A 503 4.02 0.11 8.69
C GLY A 503 3.36 -0.63 9.86
N GLY A 504 2.91 0.12 10.87
CA GLY A 504 2.23 -0.45 12.03
C GLY A 504 0.87 -1.07 11.72
N GLU A 505 0.05 -0.46 10.84
CA GLU A 505 -1.21 -1.09 10.39
C GLU A 505 -0.96 -2.43 9.69
N SER A 506 0.03 -2.49 8.79
CA SER A 506 0.39 -3.72 8.08
C SER A 506 0.90 -4.82 9.02
N GLN A 507 1.69 -4.45 10.02
CA GLN A 507 2.20 -5.36 11.03
C GLN A 507 1.09 -5.94 11.91
N ARG A 508 0.17 -5.08 12.39
CA ARG A 508 -0.99 -5.53 13.19
C ARG A 508 -1.97 -6.42 12.41
N ILE A 509 -2.15 -6.17 11.11
CA ILE A 509 -2.93 -7.09 10.26
C ILE A 509 -2.29 -8.48 10.25
N ARG A 510 -0.96 -8.58 10.15
CA ARG A 510 -0.26 -9.87 10.22
C ARG A 510 -0.39 -10.51 11.59
N LEU A 511 -0.26 -9.71 12.66
CA LEU A 511 -0.46 -10.21 14.02
C LEU A 511 -1.87 -10.79 14.20
N ALA A 512 -2.92 -10.08 13.75
CA ALA A 512 -4.30 -10.56 13.77
C ALA A 512 -4.46 -11.86 12.95
N THR A 513 -3.83 -11.97 11.80
CA THR A 513 -3.86 -13.19 10.97
C THR A 513 -3.19 -14.37 11.69
N GLN A 514 -2.09 -14.13 12.41
CA GLN A 514 -1.39 -15.17 13.18
C GLN A 514 -2.20 -15.61 14.42
N LEU A 515 -2.83 -14.67 15.11
CA LEU A 515 -3.77 -14.99 16.19
C LEU A 515 -4.90 -15.91 15.71
N GLY A 516 -5.40 -15.65 14.50
CA GLY A 516 -6.44 -16.47 13.86
C GLY A 516 -5.97 -17.85 13.36
N SER A 517 -4.66 -18.12 13.32
CA SER A 517 -4.14 -19.42 12.87
C SER A 517 -4.14 -20.49 13.97
N GLU A 518 -4.37 -20.09 15.24
CA GLU A 518 -4.40 -20.97 16.42
C GLU A 518 -3.16 -21.88 16.55
N LEU A 519 -2.00 -21.44 16.04
CA LEU A 519 -0.75 -22.18 16.16
C LEU A 519 -0.27 -22.17 17.61
N VAL A 520 0.28 -23.28 18.02
CA VAL A 520 0.85 -23.49 19.37
C VAL A 520 2.33 -23.91 19.28
N ASN A 521 3.09 -23.67 20.33
CA ASN A 521 4.51 -24.01 20.43
C ASN A 521 5.36 -23.35 19.31
N VAL A 522 5.04 -22.09 18.99
CA VAL A 522 5.75 -21.26 18.02
C VAL A 522 6.45 -20.12 18.73
N LEU A 523 7.62 -19.74 18.23
CA LEU A 523 8.32 -18.53 18.64
C LEU A 523 7.92 -17.38 17.69
N TYR A 524 7.19 -16.42 18.21
CA TYR A 524 6.87 -15.18 17.49
C TYR A 524 7.88 -14.10 17.82
N ILE A 525 8.45 -13.46 16.79
CA ILE A 525 9.37 -12.32 16.93
C ILE A 525 8.75 -11.11 16.27
N LEU A 526 8.47 -10.05 17.06
CA LEU A 526 7.84 -8.83 16.60
C LEU A 526 8.80 -7.65 16.71
N ASP A 527 8.79 -6.76 15.69
CA ASP A 527 9.61 -5.54 15.63
C ASP A 527 8.74 -4.32 15.92
N GLU A 528 8.84 -3.75 17.12
CA GLU A 528 8.16 -2.52 17.54
C GLU A 528 6.65 -2.49 17.22
N PRO A 529 5.84 -3.41 17.71
CA PRO A 529 4.43 -3.52 17.34
C PRO A 529 3.56 -2.35 17.85
N SER A 530 4.03 -1.53 18.81
CA SER A 530 3.35 -0.34 19.35
C SER A 530 3.38 0.87 18.41
N ILE A 531 4.15 0.81 17.32
CA ILE A 531 4.34 1.95 16.42
C ILE A 531 3.01 2.48 15.87
N GLY A 532 2.86 3.83 15.93
CA GLY A 532 1.69 4.52 15.42
C GLY A 532 0.41 4.27 16.21
N LEU A 533 0.53 3.66 17.41
CA LEU A 533 -0.58 3.52 18.35
C LEU A 533 -0.69 4.71 19.29
N HIS A 534 -1.92 5.10 19.55
CA HIS A 534 -2.23 5.96 20.67
C HIS A 534 -2.20 5.13 21.97
N GLN A 535 -1.86 5.75 23.10
CA GLN A 535 -1.78 5.04 24.40
C GLN A 535 -3.06 4.29 24.76
N ARG A 536 -4.23 4.79 24.41
CA ARG A 536 -5.50 4.10 24.54
C ARG A 536 -5.52 2.71 23.85
N ASP A 537 -4.83 2.60 22.70
CA ASP A 537 -4.84 1.40 21.88
C ASP A 537 -3.73 0.40 22.29
N ASN A 538 -2.70 0.85 23.05
CA ASN A 538 -1.62 -0.01 23.56
C ASN A 538 -2.13 -1.16 24.43
N HIS A 539 -3.14 -0.91 25.28
CA HIS A 539 -3.72 -1.97 26.12
C HIS A 539 -4.32 -3.13 25.31
N ARG A 540 -4.94 -2.83 24.17
CA ARG A 540 -5.49 -3.85 23.25
C ARG A 540 -4.36 -4.70 22.63
N LEU A 541 -3.28 -4.05 22.21
CA LEU A 541 -2.11 -4.74 21.70
C LEU A 541 -1.50 -5.65 22.77
N ILE A 542 -1.27 -5.14 23.98
CA ILE A 542 -0.72 -5.94 25.11
C ILE A 542 -1.59 -7.16 25.35
N SER A 543 -2.91 -7.00 25.46
CA SER A 543 -3.83 -8.12 25.65
C SER A 543 -3.77 -9.14 24.51
N SER A 544 -3.53 -8.69 23.26
CA SER A 544 -3.35 -9.59 22.12
C SER A 544 -2.04 -10.38 22.20
N LEU A 545 -0.95 -9.76 22.66
CA LEU A 545 0.33 -10.42 22.89
C LEU A 545 0.24 -11.43 24.04
N GLU A 546 -0.44 -11.07 25.14
CA GLU A 546 -0.71 -11.97 26.26
C GLU A 546 -1.53 -13.19 25.82
N ARG A 547 -2.58 -13.00 25.01
CA ARG A 547 -3.37 -14.13 24.45
C ARG A 547 -2.52 -15.03 23.55
N LEU A 548 -1.60 -14.46 22.77
CA LEU A 548 -0.70 -15.25 21.92
C LEU A 548 0.25 -16.10 22.77
N ARG A 549 0.78 -15.55 23.88
CA ARG A 549 1.55 -16.26 24.88
C ARG A 549 0.74 -17.36 25.57
N ASP A 550 -0.47 -17.00 26.04
CA ASP A 550 -1.34 -17.92 26.80
C ASP A 550 -1.84 -19.09 25.94
N ALA A 551 -1.74 -18.99 24.62
CA ALA A 551 -1.93 -20.09 23.68
C ALA A 551 -0.71 -21.03 23.58
N SER A 552 0.16 -21.07 24.58
CA SER A 552 1.41 -21.86 24.62
C SER A 552 2.39 -21.49 23.52
N ASN A 553 2.59 -20.20 23.28
CA ASN A 553 3.60 -19.67 22.37
C ASN A 553 4.62 -18.83 23.12
N THR A 554 5.83 -18.78 22.60
CA THR A 554 6.86 -17.86 23.08
C THR A 554 6.80 -16.59 22.23
N VAL A 555 6.71 -15.43 22.88
CA VAL A 555 6.57 -14.14 22.19
C VAL A 555 7.77 -13.27 22.56
N VAL A 556 8.57 -12.94 21.55
CA VAL A 556 9.73 -12.03 21.70
C VAL A 556 9.41 -10.73 20.98
N VAL A 557 9.49 -9.62 21.68
CA VAL A 557 9.17 -8.29 21.15
C VAL A 557 10.38 -7.38 21.28
N VAL A 558 10.83 -6.79 20.18
CA VAL A 558 11.80 -5.69 20.22
C VAL A 558 11.01 -4.41 20.46
N GLU A 559 11.17 -3.77 21.63
CA GLU A 559 10.29 -2.66 22.02
C GLU A 559 10.97 -1.61 22.91
N HIS A 560 10.35 -0.42 22.90
CA HIS A 560 10.73 0.74 23.70
C HIS A 560 9.57 1.35 24.48
N ASP A 561 8.36 0.84 24.33
CA ASP A 561 7.17 1.31 25.03
C ASP A 561 7.22 0.87 26.50
N LYS A 562 6.97 1.83 27.42
CA LYS A 562 7.04 1.63 28.87
C LYS A 562 6.02 0.60 29.34
N ASP A 563 4.78 0.68 28.82
CA ASP A 563 3.69 -0.18 29.28
C ASP A 563 3.93 -1.64 28.86
N ILE A 564 4.41 -1.86 27.65
CA ILE A 564 4.75 -3.22 27.17
C ILE A 564 5.92 -3.80 27.95
N MET A 565 6.96 -3.01 28.28
CA MET A 565 8.09 -3.46 29.07
C MET A 565 7.67 -3.84 30.50
N LEU A 566 6.80 -3.05 31.14
CA LEU A 566 6.34 -3.31 32.50
C LEU A 566 5.33 -4.50 32.58
N LYS A 567 4.71 -4.86 31.46
CA LYS A 567 3.79 -6.02 31.35
C LYS A 567 4.46 -7.29 30.86
N ALA A 568 5.72 -7.22 30.43
CA ALA A 568 6.47 -8.39 30.00
C ALA A 568 6.74 -9.36 31.17
N ASP A 569 6.89 -10.64 30.85
CA ASP A 569 7.32 -11.65 31.81
C ASP A 569 8.83 -11.60 32.01
N TYR A 570 9.57 -11.21 30.96
CA TYR A 570 11.03 -11.17 30.95
C TYR A 570 11.54 -10.02 30.08
N ILE A 571 12.63 -9.39 30.51
CA ILE A 571 13.28 -8.29 29.78
C ILE A 571 14.74 -8.61 29.54
N ILE A 572 15.22 -8.33 28.34
CA ILE A 572 16.62 -8.38 27.92
C ILE A 572 17.04 -6.98 27.47
N ASP A 573 17.90 -6.30 28.21
CA ASP A 573 18.42 -4.98 27.87
C ASP A 573 19.80 -5.08 27.25
N ILE A 574 19.97 -4.56 26.02
CA ILE A 574 21.21 -4.61 25.26
C ILE A 574 21.84 -3.23 25.21
N GLY A 575 23.09 -3.15 25.68
CA GLY A 575 23.80 -1.88 25.82
C GLY A 575 25.32 -2.09 25.99
N PRO A 576 25.94 -1.20 26.74
CA PRO A 576 25.43 0.04 27.34
C PRO A 576 25.31 1.23 26.37
N GLY A 577 25.72 1.09 25.12
CA GLY A 577 25.72 2.14 24.12
C GLY A 577 25.41 1.63 22.73
N ALA A 578 25.59 2.46 21.71
CA ALA A 578 25.34 2.11 20.31
C ALA A 578 26.60 1.61 19.56
N GLY A 579 26.44 0.76 18.55
CA GLY A 579 27.48 0.27 17.66
C GLY A 579 28.61 -0.43 18.43
N ARG A 580 29.86 0.06 18.30
CA ARG A 580 31.01 -0.55 19.00
C ARG A 580 30.95 -0.44 20.52
N LYS A 581 30.16 0.42 21.10
CA LYS A 581 29.96 0.53 22.56
C LYS A 581 28.80 -0.32 23.05
N GLY A 582 28.00 -0.89 22.13
CA GLY A 582 26.89 -1.77 22.39
C GLY A 582 27.26 -3.25 22.30
N GLY A 583 26.24 -4.07 22.04
CA GLY A 583 26.37 -5.50 21.77
C GLY A 583 26.65 -6.35 23.00
N ARG A 584 26.31 -5.89 24.21
CA ARG A 584 26.40 -6.66 25.46
C ARG A 584 25.03 -6.72 26.13
N VAL A 585 24.71 -7.81 26.78
CA VAL A 585 23.56 -7.88 27.69
C VAL A 585 23.92 -7.10 28.94
N VAL A 586 23.23 -6.03 29.24
CA VAL A 586 23.41 -5.21 30.44
C VAL A 586 22.46 -5.61 31.56
N PHE A 587 21.35 -6.22 31.17
CA PHE A 587 20.39 -6.81 32.10
C PHE A 587 19.58 -7.92 31.40
N GLN A 588 19.25 -8.97 32.13
CA GLN A 588 18.21 -9.95 31.79
C GLN A 588 17.54 -10.44 33.07
N GLY A 589 16.22 -10.47 33.09
CA GLY A 589 15.41 -10.82 34.26
C GLY A 589 13.98 -10.29 34.16
N THR A 590 13.27 -10.28 35.28
CA THR A 590 11.90 -9.76 35.35
C THR A 590 11.85 -8.23 35.35
N PRO A 591 10.72 -7.59 34.99
CA PRO A 591 10.55 -6.15 35.09
C PRO A 591 10.85 -5.58 36.49
N GLU A 592 10.40 -6.26 37.56
CA GLU A 592 10.64 -5.84 38.94
C GLU A 592 12.12 -5.86 39.33
N GLU A 593 12.88 -6.82 38.81
CA GLU A 593 14.34 -6.87 38.99
C GLU A 593 15.01 -5.73 38.25
N MET A 594 14.55 -5.42 37.01
CA MET A 594 15.07 -4.34 36.20
C MET A 594 14.94 -2.98 36.88
N LEU A 595 13.78 -2.69 37.49
CA LEU A 595 13.53 -1.42 38.18
C LEU A 595 14.52 -1.15 39.34
N ARG A 596 15.21 -2.17 39.83
CA ARG A 596 16.22 -2.07 40.90
C ARG A 596 17.63 -1.89 40.38
N THR A 597 17.85 -1.98 39.08
CA THR A 597 19.17 -1.83 38.44
C THR A 597 19.45 -0.38 38.06
N ASP A 598 20.72 -0.06 37.77
CA ASP A 598 21.16 1.27 37.31
C ASP A 598 21.48 1.30 35.83
N THR A 599 20.69 0.56 35.01
CA THR A 599 20.80 0.66 33.54
C THR A 599 20.13 1.94 33.04
N VAL A 600 20.50 2.41 31.83
CA VAL A 600 19.88 3.60 31.24
C VAL A 600 18.37 3.40 31.12
N THR A 601 17.92 2.24 30.66
CA THR A 601 16.50 1.89 30.53
C THR A 601 15.80 1.89 31.89
N ALA A 602 16.41 1.28 32.91
CA ALA A 602 15.82 1.22 34.27
C ALA A 602 15.63 2.61 34.89
N ARG A 603 16.56 3.54 34.68
CA ARG A 603 16.43 4.92 35.19
C ARG A 603 15.23 5.66 34.62
N TYR A 604 14.88 5.43 33.36
CA TYR A 604 13.65 5.99 32.78
C TYR A 604 12.39 5.26 33.26
N LEU A 605 12.43 3.93 33.41
CA LEU A 605 11.27 3.16 33.89
C LEU A 605 10.92 3.46 35.33
N ASN A 606 11.91 3.64 36.22
CA ASN A 606 11.71 3.94 37.62
C ASN A 606 11.54 5.45 37.93
N GLY A 607 11.62 6.31 36.89
CA GLY A 607 11.42 7.76 37.03
C GLY A 607 12.62 8.54 37.58
N THR A 608 13.79 7.90 37.80
CA THR A 608 15.03 8.60 38.23
C THR A 608 15.54 9.55 37.15
N GLU A 609 15.41 9.19 35.90
CA GLU A 609 15.58 10.07 34.76
C GLU A 609 14.22 10.29 34.08
N ALA A 610 13.93 11.54 33.70
CA ALA A 610 12.76 11.89 32.93
C ALA A 610 13.07 13.05 31.98
N ILE A 611 12.33 13.16 30.91
CA ILE A 611 12.37 14.32 30.02
C ILE A 611 11.56 15.43 30.69
N SER A 612 12.23 16.51 31.12
CA SER A 612 11.57 17.61 31.82
C SER A 612 10.73 18.46 30.88
N THR A 613 9.50 18.77 31.28
CA THR A 613 8.62 19.71 30.56
C THR A 613 9.12 21.13 30.67
N PRO A 614 8.98 21.97 29.63
CA PRO A 614 9.39 23.37 29.69
C PRO A 614 8.52 24.17 30.67
N GLU A 615 9.13 25.01 31.50
CA GLU A 615 8.41 25.87 32.45
C GLU A 615 7.51 26.90 31.76
N MET A 616 7.89 27.36 30.57
CA MET A 616 7.12 28.29 29.75
C MET A 616 7.04 27.83 28.31
N ARG A 617 5.82 27.87 27.73
CA ARG A 617 5.58 27.55 26.33
C ARG A 617 5.90 28.76 25.45
N ARG A 618 6.51 28.51 24.26
CA ARG A 618 6.76 29.56 23.28
C ARG A 618 5.44 30.06 22.69
N LYS A 619 5.28 31.38 22.60
CA LYS A 619 4.08 31.98 21.97
C LYS A 619 4.16 32.06 20.44
N GLY A 620 5.31 31.69 19.87
CA GLY A 620 5.58 31.85 18.45
C GLY A 620 5.82 33.32 18.06
N ASN A 621 5.80 33.58 16.75
CA ASN A 621 6.06 34.92 16.21
C ASN A 621 4.77 35.74 15.93
N GLY A 622 3.62 35.30 16.45
CA GLY A 622 2.31 35.94 16.26
C GLY A 622 1.64 35.70 14.90
N LYS A 623 2.28 34.99 13.97
CA LYS A 623 1.75 34.64 12.68
C LYS A 623 1.24 33.19 12.67
N LYS A 624 0.29 32.91 11.79
CA LYS A 624 -0.32 31.58 11.65
C LYS A 624 -0.38 31.16 10.19
N LEU A 625 -0.35 29.86 9.96
CA LEU A 625 -0.79 29.21 8.74
C LEU A 625 -2.13 28.55 9.03
N VAL A 626 -3.13 28.78 8.19
CA VAL A 626 -4.49 28.26 8.43
C VAL A 626 -5.00 27.53 7.21
N VAL A 627 -5.42 26.28 7.39
CA VAL A 627 -6.16 25.49 6.40
C VAL A 627 -7.61 25.51 6.77
N ARG A 628 -8.50 25.86 5.83
CA ARG A 628 -9.95 25.96 6.04
C ARG A 628 -10.67 24.84 5.32
N GLY A 629 -11.64 24.19 6.00
CA GLY A 629 -12.59 23.29 5.42
C GLY A 629 -11.95 22.06 4.77
N ALA A 630 -11.00 21.40 5.40
CA ALA A 630 -10.42 20.16 4.89
C ALA A 630 -11.43 18.99 5.01
N THR A 631 -11.70 18.28 3.88
CA THR A 631 -12.75 17.24 3.78
C THR A 631 -12.25 15.93 3.19
N GLY A 632 -10.95 15.73 3.05
CA GLY A 632 -10.39 14.50 2.47
C GLY A 632 -10.51 13.28 3.38
N HIS A 633 -10.79 12.11 2.80
CA HIS A 633 -10.98 10.86 3.51
C HIS A 633 -12.04 10.96 4.62
N ASN A 634 -11.63 10.79 5.90
CA ASN A 634 -12.55 10.90 7.03
C ASN A 634 -12.67 12.31 7.63
N LEU A 635 -11.97 13.31 7.10
CA LEU A 635 -12.01 14.68 7.61
C LEU A 635 -13.39 15.32 7.41
N LYS A 636 -13.90 15.99 8.44
CA LYS A 636 -15.25 16.58 8.49
C LYS A 636 -15.16 18.11 8.55
N GLU A 637 -14.86 18.75 7.40
CA GLU A 637 -14.70 20.22 7.27
C GLU A 637 -13.78 20.82 8.32
N VAL A 638 -12.57 20.26 8.46
CA VAL A 638 -11.63 20.64 9.51
C VAL A 638 -10.97 21.99 9.19
N ASP A 639 -11.02 22.93 10.14
CA ASP A 639 -10.21 24.12 10.17
C ASP A 639 -8.99 23.86 11.04
N PHE A 640 -7.79 23.99 10.48
CA PHE A 640 -6.53 23.73 11.16
C PHE A 640 -5.68 24.99 11.23
N GLU A 641 -5.31 25.42 12.45
CA GLU A 641 -4.43 26.55 12.70
C GLU A 641 -3.06 26.07 13.18
N LEU A 642 -2.00 26.54 12.52
CA LEU A 642 -0.61 26.29 12.87
C LEU A 642 0.08 27.59 13.27
N PRO A 643 0.35 27.82 14.56
CA PRO A 643 1.18 28.95 14.99
C PRO A 643 2.61 28.83 14.47
N LEU A 644 3.18 29.91 13.91
CA LEU A 644 4.52 29.88 13.35
C LEU A 644 5.57 30.22 14.42
N GLY A 645 6.75 29.61 14.32
CA GLY A 645 7.82 29.75 15.30
C GLY A 645 7.58 28.92 16.57
N THR A 646 6.87 27.81 16.47
CA THR A 646 6.54 26.91 17.59
C THR A 646 6.87 25.46 17.25
N LEU A 647 6.98 24.62 18.29
CA LEU A 647 6.86 23.17 18.19
C LEU A 647 5.38 22.80 18.34
N THR A 648 4.73 22.50 17.21
CA THR A 648 3.33 22.07 17.17
C THR A 648 3.25 20.57 16.99
N VAL A 649 2.44 19.89 17.82
CA VAL A 649 2.21 18.45 17.71
C VAL A 649 0.76 18.20 17.34
N VAL A 650 0.53 17.33 16.34
CA VAL A 650 -0.78 16.78 15.98
C VAL A 650 -0.86 15.37 16.56
N ALA A 651 -1.63 15.23 17.63
CA ALA A 651 -1.90 13.97 18.32
C ALA A 651 -3.31 13.45 18.04
N GLY A 652 -3.67 12.34 18.65
CA GLY A 652 -5.00 11.74 18.60
C GLY A 652 -4.97 10.25 18.30
N VAL A 653 -6.11 9.60 18.43
CA VAL A 653 -6.25 8.15 18.26
C VAL A 653 -5.85 7.67 16.87
N SER A 654 -5.51 6.39 16.76
CA SER A 654 -5.18 5.78 15.46
C SER A 654 -6.36 5.91 14.49
N GLY A 655 -6.10 6.27 13.22
CA GLY A 655 -7.17 6.47 12.23
C GLY A 655 -8.00 7.76 12.37
N SER A 656 -7.69 8.68 13.32
CA SER A 656 -8.46 9.92 13.53
C SER A 656 -8.36 10.96 12.40
N GLY A 657 -7.44 10.77 11.43
CA GLY A 657 -7.30 11.66 10.27
C GLY A 657 -6.05 12.56 10.30
N LYS A 658 -5.12 12.37 11.25
CA LYS A 658 -3.85 13.14 11.35
C LYS A 658 -3.08 13.20 10.04
N SER A 659 -2.78 12.04 9.46
CA SER A 659 -2.04 11.95 8.19
C SER A 659 -2.86 12.48 7.00
N SER A 660 -4.20 12.38 7.02
CA SER A 660 -5.06 12.99 6.00
C SER A 660 -4.96 14.52 6.05
N LEU A 661 -4.95 15.11 7.25
CA LEU A 661 -4.84 16.55 7.43
C LEU A 661 -3.44 17.07 7.06
N VAL A 662 -2.39 16.46 7.61
CA VAL A 662 -1.02 16.97 7.46
C VAL A 662 -0.39 16.48 6.14
N ASN A 663 -0.30 15.15 5.93
CA ASN A 663 0.40 14.56 4.79
C ASN A 663 -0.45 14.56 3.51
N GLY A 664 -1.78 14.43 3.63
CA GLY A 664 -2.70 14.37 2.50
C GLY A 664 -3.20 15.75 2.04
N THR A 665 -3.31 16.73 2.93
CA THR A 665 -3.84 18.06 2.63
C THR A 665 -2.76 19.14 2.69
N LEU A 666 -2.21 19.42 3.87
CA LEU A 666 -1.27 20.54 4.07
C LEU A 666 0.03 20.38 3.27
N GLN A 667 0.70 19.24 3.39
CA GLN A 667 1.99 18.99 2.76
C GLN A 667 1.94 19.08 1.22
N PRO A 668 0.93 18.51 0.51
CA PRO A 668 0.80 18.68 -0.94
C PRO A 668 0.54 20.14 -1.34
N ILE A 669 -0.30 20.89 -0.63
CA ILE A 669 -0.54 22.33 -0.88
C ILE A 669 0.80 23.09 -0.85
N LEU A 670 1.57 22.90 0.20
CA LEU A 670 2.87 23.54 0.37
C LEU A 670 3.88 23.11 -0.69
N SER A 671 3.87 21.82 -1.05
CA SER A 671 4.75 21.28 -2.10
C SER A 671 4.40 21.82 -3.49
N GLN A 672 3.12 22.01 -3.79
CA GLN A 672 2.69 22.68 -5.03
C GLN A 672 3.15 24.14 -5.04
N HIS A 673 2.96 24.86 -3.94
CA HIS A 673 3.30 26.27 -3.86
C HIS A 673 4.82 26.53 -3.98
N PHE A 674 5.65 25.81 -3.22
CA PHE A 674 7.10 26.06 -3.16
C PHE A 674 7.91 25.32 -4.22
N TYR A 675 7.46 24.11 -4.64
CA TYR A 675 8.25 23.20 -5.47
C TYR A 675 7.57 22.83 -6.77
N ARG A 676 6.38 23.36 -7.07
CA ARG A 676 5.58 23.04 -8.26
C ARG A 676 5.36 21.51 -8.39
N SER A 677 5.14 20.84 -7.26
CA SER A 677 4.85 19.40 -7.25
C SER A 677 3.52 19.12 -7.93
N ASN A 678 3.44 18.00 -8.65
CA ASN A 678 2.20 17.54 -9.29
C ASN A 678 1.31 16.73 -8.34
N THR A 679 1.65 16.64 -7.05
CA THR A 679 0.84 15.91 -6.06
C THR A 679 -0.38 16.74 -5.70
N GLU A 680 -1.57 16.20 -5.98
CA GLU A 680 -2.83 16.87 -5.66
C GLU A 680 -3.13 16.77 -4.16
N PRO A 681 -3.48 17.89 -3.49
CA PRO A 681 -3.96 17.86 -2.12
C PRO A 681 -5.35 17.24 -2.02
N LEU A 682 -5.66 16.66 -0.88
CA LEU A 682 -7.03 16.29 -0.55
C LEU A 682 -7.92 17.55 -0.52
N PRO A 683 -9.24 17.44 -0.75
CA PRO A 683 -10.12 18.58 -0.86
C PRO A 683 -10.09 19.49 0.39
N TYR A 684 -9.99 20.80 0.15
CA TYR A 684 -10.00 21.84 1.16
C TYR A 684 -10.64 23.11 0.57
N ARG A 685 -11.03 24.07 1.41
CA ARG A 685 -11.68 25.32 0.96
C ARG A 685 -10.68 26.42 0.67
N ALA A 686 -9.76 26.71 1.59
CA ALA A 686 -8.78 27.77 1.46
C ALA A 686 -7.55 27.52 2.35
N ILE A 687 -6.45 28.21 2.04
CA ILE A 687 -5.26 28.28 2.89
C ILE A 687 -4.82 29.75 3.03
N GLU A 688 -4.43 30.14 4.23
CA GLU A 688 -4.01 31.49 4.58
C GLU A 688 -2.63 31.48 5.23
N GLY A 689 -1.79 32.49 5.00
CA GLY A 689 -0.51 32.66 5.69
C GLY A 689 0.69 32.02 4.99
N LEU A 690 0.57 31.58 3.74
CA LEU A 690 1.67 30.98 2.95
C LEU A 690 2.86 31.94 2.78
N GLU A 691 2.61 33.24 2.71
CA GLU A 691 3.63 34.28 2.55
C GLU A 691 4.59 34.41 3.77
N ASN A 692 4.25 33.77 4.89
CA ASN A 692 5.08 33.78 6.09
C ASN A 692 6.13 32.68 6.13
N ILE A 693 6.10 31.78 5.18
CA ILE A 693 6.97 30.61 5.04
C ILE A 693 7.76 30.77 3.74
N ASP A 694 9.01 30.37 3.72
CA ASP A 694 9.87 30.40 2.53
C ASP A 694 10.27 29.01 2.01
N LYS A 695 10.18 28.00 2.87
CA LYS A 695 10.57 26.63 2.55
C LYS A 695 9.81 25.62 3.41
N VAL A 696 9.53 24.47 2.83
CA VAL A 696 8.98 23.31 3.55
C VAL A 696 9.95 22.14 3.46
N VAL A 697 10.14 21.44 4.57
CA VAL A 697 10.97 20.25 4.66
C VAL A 697 10.12 19.15 5.27
N THR A 698 9.87 18.09 4.50
CA THR A 698 9.16 16.91 4.99
C THR A 698 10.16 15.81 5.33
N VAL A 699 10.03 15.28 6.55
CA VAL A 699 10.86 14.17 7.06
C VAL A 699 9.94 13.01 7.40
N ASP A 700 9.90 12.04 6.51
CA ASP A 700 9.10 10.83 6.62
C ASP A 700 9.98 9.58 6.76
N GLN A 701 9.38 8.44 7.07
CA GLN A 701 10.06 7.15 7.25
C GLN A 701 10.53 6.50 5.93
N SER A 702 10.26 7.11 4.77
CA SER A 702 10.66 6.53 3.49
C SER A 702 12.19 6.40 3.37
N PRO A 703 12.69 5.34 2.71
CA PRO A 703 14.12 5.15 2.52
C PRO A 703 14.78 6.34 1.80
N LEU A 704 16.05 6.62 2.09
CA LEU A 704 16.85 7.67 1.43
C LEU A 704 16.97 7.49 -0.10
N GLY A 705 16.64 6.31 -0.58
CA GLY A 705 16.63 5.98 -2.01
C GLY A 705 16.29 4.51 -2.24
N ARG A 706 15.90 4.19 -3.47
CA ARG A 706 15.36 2.87 -3.85
C ARG A 706 16.44 1.84 -4.25
N THR A 707 17.70 2.21 -4.25
CA THR A 707 18.78 1.34 -4.72
C THR A 707 19.83 1.12 -3.64
N PRO A 708 20.55 -0.01 -3.64
CA PRO A 708 21.65 -0.28 -2.69
C PRO A 708 22.80 0.75 -2.77
N ARG A 709 22.81 1.61 -3.78
CA ARG A 709 23.79 2.70 -3.96
C ARG A 709 23.48 3.92 -3.11
N SER A 710 22.23 4.08 -2.69
CA SER A 710 21.84 5.16 -1.78
C SER A 710 22.38 4.86 -0.38
N ASN A 711 23.06 5.81 0.22
CA ASN A 711 23.67 5.69 1.55
C ASN A 711 23.77 7.07 2.23
N PRO A 712 24.02 7.15 3.53
CA PRO A 712 24.14 8.40 4.26
C PRO A 712 25.13 9.39 3.63
N ALA A 713 26.29 8.93 3.15
CA ALA A 713 27.30 9.79 2.55
C ALA A 713 26.83 10.46 1.24
N THR A 714 26.08 9.73 0.42
CA THR A 714 25.54 10.27 -0.84
C THR A 714 24.38 11.22 -0.59
N TYR A 715 23.50 10.89 0.35
CA TYR A 715 22.31 11.70 0.65
C TYR A 715 22.68 13.06 1.27
N THR A 716 23.58 13.08 2.22
CA THR A 716 24.07 14.32 2.85
C THR A 716 24.99 15.16 1.93
N GLY A 717 25.35 14.61 0.78
CA GLY A 717 26.26 15.25 -0.15
C GLY A 717 27.73 15.28 0.31
N VAL A 718 28.07 14.67 1.46
CA VAL A 718 29.47 14.62 1.97
C VAL A 718 30.35 13.77 1.06
N PHE A 719 29.77 12.79 0.35
CA PHE A 719 30.52 11.95 -0.59
C PHE A 719 31.13 12.73 -1.74
N THR A 720 30.53 13.83 -2.16
CA THR A 720 31.10 14.72 -3.19
C THR A 720 32.38 15.37 -2.68
N ASP A 721 32.40 15.85 -1.43
CA ASP A 721 33.59 16.45 -0.82
C ASP A 721 34.69 15.40 -0.61
N ILE A 722 34.33 14.18 -0.19
CA ILE A 722 35.27 13.05 -0.07
C ILE A 722 35.91 12.72 -1.42
N ARG A 723 35.13 12.62 -2.50
CA ARG A 723 35.68 12.38 -3.86
C ARG A 723 36.63 13.49 -4.30
N ASN A 724 36.29 14.74 -4.07
CA ASN A 724 37.15 15.87 -4.38
C ASN A 724 38.46 15.86 -3.58
N LEU A 725 38.42 15.46 -2.31
CA LEU A 725 39.61 15.23 -1.52
C LEU A 725 40.51 14.15 -2.14
N PHE A 726 39.95 12.99 -2.53
CA PHE A 726 40.72 11.93 -3.17
C PHE A 726 41.33 12.34 -4.50
N VAL A 727 40.64 13.12 -5.32
CA VAL A 727 41.19 13.69 -6.58
C VAL A 727 42.36 14.64 -6.30
N SER A 728 42.37 15.34 -5.17
CA SER A 728 43.44 16.28 -4.84
C SER A 728 44.76 15.60 -4.41
N LEU A 729 44.74 14.28 -4.15
CA LEU A 729 45.90 13.52 -3.71
C LEU A 729 46.95 13.39 -4.83
N PRO A 730 48.27 13.37 -4.47
CA PRO A 730 49.33 13.26 -5.46
C PRO A 730 49.18 12.05 -6.40
N GLU A 731 48.90 10.89 -5.89
CA GLU A 731 48.71 9.66 -6.66
C GLU A 731 47.57 9.76 -7.68
N ALA A 732 46.45 10.37 -7.29
CA ALA A 732 45.31 10.58 -8.20
C ALA A 732 45.64 11.59 -9.32
N LYS A 733 46.39 12.64 -8.98
CA LYS A 733 46.88 13.63 -9.96
C LYS A 733 47.88 13.04 -10.94
N ILE A 734 48.84 12.25 -10.50
CA ILE A 734 49.81 11.57 -11.35
C ILE A 734 49.10 10.65 -12.35
N ARG A 735 48.03 9.95 -11.93
CA ARG A 735 47.26 9.04 -12.76
C ARG A 735 46.18 9.75 -13.58
N GLY A 736 46.02 11.07 -13.45
CA GLY A 736 45.01 11.87 -14.18
C GLY A 736 43.60 11.52 -13.78
N TYR A 737 43.34 11.03 -12.55
CA TYR A 737 42.04 10.62 -12.09
C TYR A 737 41.12 11.83 -11.85
N LYS A 738 39.92 11.77 -12.43
CA LYS A 738 38.86 12.79 -12.30
C LYS A 738 37.84 12.35 -11.20
N PRO A 739 36.97 13.23 -10.72
CA PRO A 739 35.97 12.90 -9.66
C PRO A 739 35.08 11.70 -10.01
N GLY A 740 34.82 11.44 -11.29
CA GLY A 740 34.06 10.27 -11.75
C GLY A 740 34.73 8.94 -11.42
N ARG A 741 36.09 8.90 -11.37
CA ARG A 741 36.84 7.69 -11.01
C ARG A 741 36.50 7.18 -9.61
N PHE A 742 36.28 8.10 -8.68
CA PHE A 742 35.92 7.82 -7.29
C PHE A 742 34.40 7.72 -7.06
N SER A 743 33.60 7.61 -8.13
CA SER A 743 32.15 7.40 -8.05
C SER A 743 31.81 5.94 -8.35
N PHE A 744 31.15 5.26 -7.43
CA PHE A 744 30.62 3.91 -7.68
C PHE A 744 29.41 3.90 -8.63
N ASN A 745 28.87 5.05 -9.03
CA ASN A 745 27.78 5.18 -10.01
C ASN A 745 28.29 5.29 -11.45
N THR A 746 29.57 5.65 -11.64
CA THR A 746 30.15 5.95 -12.95
C THR A 746 31.09 4.84 -13.39
N ALA A 747 31.03 4.42 -14.65
CA ALA A 747 31.95 3.45 -15.22
C ALA A 747 33.42 3.95 -15.14
N GLY A 748 34.36 3.02 -15.10
CA GLY A 748 35.81 3.28 -15.11
C GLY A 748 36.47 3.19 -13.74
N GLY A 749 35.80 3.50 -12.62
CA GLY A 749 36.34 3.35 -11.27
C GLY A 749 35.61 2.34 -10.41
N ARG A 750 34.38 2.00 -10.76
CA ARG A 750 33.56 1.02 -10.03
C ARG A 750 33.91 -0.42 -10.44
N CYS A 751 33.53 -1.35 -9.61
CA CYS A 751 33.49 -2.76 -9.97
C CYS A 751 32.43 -2.98 -11.06
N GLU A 752 32.80 -3.50 -12.21
CA GLU A 752 31.86 -3.66 -13.33
C GLU A 752 30.97 -4.92 -13.16
N VAL A 753 31.36 -5.92 -12.37
CA VAL A 753 30.57 -7.12 -12.07
C VAL A 753 29.30 -6.73 -11.31
N CYS A 754 29.41 -5.99 -10.19
CA CYS A 754 28.26 -5.51 -9.42
C CYS A 754 27.81 -4.10 -9.85
N LYS A 755 28.42 -3.51 -10.87
CA LYS A 755 28.17 -2.14 -11.35
C LYS A 755 28.15 -1.10 -10.23
N GLY A 756 29.00 -1.30 -9.19
CA GLY A 756 29.10 -0.41 -8.05
C GLY A 756 28.09 -0.63 -6.92
N ASN A 757 27.23 -1.64 -7.00
CA ASN A 757 26.29 -1.97 -5.92
C ASN A 757 27.01 -2.53 -4.67
N GLY A 758 28.10 -3.27 -4.87
CA GLY A 758 28.81 -4.01 -3.82
C GLY A 758 28.18 -5.38 -3.53
N TYR A 759 26.94 -5.57 -3.88
CA TYR A 759 26.12 -6.75 -3.62
C TYR A 759 25.42 -7.21 -4.89
N LYS A 760 25.09 -8.48 -4.97
CA LYS A 760 24.12 -9.07 -5.89
C LYS A 760 22.81 -9.28 -5.13
N THR A 761 21.70 -8.82 -5.68
CA THR A 761 20.35 -9.06 -5.11
C THR A 761 19.82 -10.33 -5.72
N ILE A 762 19.41 -11.27 -4.88
CA ILE A 762 18.61 -12.43 -5.29
C ILE A 762 17.17 -12.14 -4.91
N GLU A 763 16.35 -11.90 -5.92
CA GLU A 763 14.91 -11.69 -5.74
C GLU A 763 14.23 -13.02 -5.45
N MET A 764 13.52 -13.12 -4.34
CA MET A 764 12.76 -14.28 -3.94
C MET A 764 11.26 -13.97 -3.99
N ASN A 765 10.48 -14.77 -4.73
CA ASN A 765 9.05 -14.51 -4.96
C ASN A 765 8.18 -14.51 -3.69
N PHE A 766 8.60 -15.18 -2.61
CA PHE A 766 7.81 -15.33 -1.37
C PHE A 766 8.59 -14.99 -0.08
N LEU A 767 9.86 -14.65 -0.20
CA LEU A 767 10.75 -14.31 0.92
C LEU A 767 11.41 -12.93 0.66
N PRO A 768 11.94 -12.26 1.67
CA PRO A 768 12.71 -11.04 1.49
C PRO A 768 13.92 -11.25 0.56
N ASP A 769 14.22 -10.25 -0.26
CA ASP A 769 15.40 -10.28 -1.15
C ASP A 769 16.69 -10.47 -0.35
N VAL A 770 17.55 -11.38 -0.82
CA VAL A 770 18.84 -11.64 -0.19
C VAL A 770 19.95 -10.86 -0.89
N LEU A 771 20.75 -10.13 -0.11
CA LEU A 771 21.89 -9.37 -0.59
C LEU A 771 23.18 -10.19 -0.35
N ILE A 772 23.82 -10.68 -1.41
CA ILE A 772 25.08 -11.42 -1.33
C ILE A 772 26.24 -10.50 -1.73
N PRO A 773 27.34 -10.40 -0.96
CA PRO A 773 28.51 -9.64 -1.34
C PRO A 773 29.03 -10.04 -2.73
N CYS A 774 29.46 -9.07 -3.53
CA CYS A 774 30.00 -9.33 -4.86
C CYS A 774 31.34 -10.09 -4.74
N GLU A 775 31.45 -11.21 -5.43
CA GLU A 775 32.64 -12.10 -5.41
C GLU A 775 33.93 -11.40 -5.88
N GLU A 776 33.83 -10.46 -6.81
CA GLU A 776 34.97 -9.73 -7.37
C GLU A 776 35.47 -8.62 -6.44
N CYS A 777 34.59 -7.78 -5.93
CA CYS A 777 34.99 -6.63 -5.11
C CYS A 777 34.79 -6.83 -3.61
N HIS A 778 34.22 -7.95 -3.19
CA HIS A 778 33.98 -8.30 -1.78
C HIS A 778 33.26 -7.16 -1.00
N GLY A 779 32.23 -6.59 -1.61
CA GLY A 779 31.46 -5.45 -1.04
C GLY A 779 32.10 -4.08 -1.22
N LYS A 780 33.34 -3.95 -1.70
CA LYS A 780 34.09 -2.69 -1.79
C LYS A 780 33.62 -1.73 -2.89
N ARG A 781 32.76 -2.16 -3.83
CA ARG A 781 32.13 -1.35 -4.89
C ARG A 781 33.05 -0.84 -6.00
N TYR A 782 34.37 -0.84 -5.81
CA TYR A 782 35.38 -0.28 -6.73
C TYR A 782 36.30 -1.36 -7.31
N ASN A 783 36.93 -1.02 -8.41
CA ASN A 783 38.00 -1.83 -8.97
C ASN A 783 39.31 -1.63 -8.18
N ARG A 784 40.24 -2.57 -8.34
CA ARG A 784 41.52 -2.60 -7.61
C ARG A 784 42.35 -1.32 -7.74
N GLU A 785 42.44 -0.77 -8.96
CA GLU A 785 43.24 0.42 -9.24
C GLU A 785 42.73 1.68 -8.52
N THR A 786 41.41 1.85 -8.39
CA THR A 786 40.82 2.96 -7.64
C THR A 786 41.09 2.84 -6.14
N LEU A 787 41.15 1.60 -5.60
CA LEU A 787 41.44 1.33 -4.19
C LEU A 787 42.92 1.54 -3.80
N GLU A 788 43.83 1.64 -4.75
CA GLU A 788 45.22 1.94 -4.49
C GLU A 788 45.45 3.37 -4.00
N VAL A 789 44.61 4.32 -4.44
CA VAL A 789 44.70 5.71 -3.94
C VAL A 789 44.22 5.81 -2.52
N ARG A 790 45.10 6.29 -1.62
CA ARG A 790 44.86 6.30 -0.17
C ARG A 790 45.06 7.68 0.44
N PHE A 791 44.11 8.05 1.32
CA PHE A 791 44.23 9.22 2.19
C PHE A 791 44.44 8.74 3.64
N LYS A 792 45.51 9.19 4.30
CA LYS A 792 45.90 8.68 5.65
C LYS A 792 45.86 7.14 5.74
N GLY A 793 46.33 6.45 4.71
CA GLY A 793 46.39 5.00 4.65
C GLY A 793 45.09 4.28 4.33
N LYS A 794 43.96 4.99 4.14
CA LYS A 794 42.64 4.44 3.87
C LYS A 794 42.22 4.70 2.41
N SER A 795 41.69 3.68 1.73
CA SER A 795 41.07 3.80 0.41
C SER A 795 39.69 4.43 0.53
N ILE A 796 39.09 4.80 -0.61
CA ILE A 796 37.73 5.35 -0.62
C ILE A 796 36.69 4.34 -0.13
N ALA A 797 36.90 3.04 -0.37
CA ALA A 797 36.03 1.98 0.17
C ALA A 797 36.17 1.87 1.69
N ASP A 798 37.39 1.94 2.24
CA ASP A 798 37.61 1.93 3.68
C ASP A 798 36.94 3.13 4.36
N VAL A 799 36.91 4.29 3.70
CA VAL A 799 36.22 5.50 4.20
C VAL A 799 34.72 5.29 4.22
N LEU A 800 34.13 4.66 3.20
CA LEU A 800 32.69 4.33 3.18
C LEU A 800 32.32 3.29 4.26
N ASP A 801 33.27 2.41 4.64
CA ASP A 801 33.07 1.41 5.68
C ASP A 801 33.30 1.97 7.11
N MET A 802 33.77 3.20 7.25
CA MET A 802 33.89 3.86 8.54
C MET A 802 32.52 4.17 9.13
N THR A 803 32.38 3.96 10.45
CA THR A 803 31.26 4.55 11.19
C THR A 803 31.37 6.06 11.20
N ILE A 804 30.24 6.75 11.40
CA ILE A 804 30.22 8.23 11.48
C ILE A 804 31.15 8.70 12.61
N ASN A 805 31.20 8.04 13.77
CA ASN A 805 32.12 8.38 14.85
C ASN A 805 33.58 8.31 14.40
N GLN A 806 33.98 7.24 13.70
CA GLN A 806 35.34 7.10 13.16
C GLN A 806 35.64 8.15 12.09
N ALA A 807 34.65 8.44 11.23
CA ALA A 807 34.82 9.43 10.18
C ALA A 807 34.97 10.87 10.73
N VAL A 808 34.27 11.23 11.83
CA VAL A 808 34.44 12.51 12.53
C VAL A 808 35.88 12.71 13.00
N GLU A 809 36.45 11.69 13.62
CA GLU A 809 37.87 11.72 14.08
C GLU A 809 38.81 11.75 12.88
N PHE A 810 38.58 10.94 11.86
CA PHE A 810 39.44 10.82 10.68
C PHE A 810 39.51 12.13 9.88
N PHE A 811 38.38 12.82 9.73
CA PHE A 811 38.28 14.08 8.97
C PHE A 811 38.30 15.32 9.85
N ALA A 812 38.73 15.27 11.09
CA ALA A 812 38.78 16.40 12.02
C ALA A 812 39.44 17.65 11.40
N ASN A 813 40.47 17.48 10.58
CA ASN A 813 41.21 18.55 9.93
C ASN A 813 40.72 18.90 8.52
N VAL A 814 39.54 18.42 8.11
CA VAL A 814 38.92 18.71 6.78
C VAL A 814 37.55 19.36 7.01
N PRO A 815 37.49 20.70 7.20
CA PRO A 815 36.26 21.38 7.67
C PRO A 815 35.02 21.18 6.79
N SER A 816 35.16 21.03 5.47
CA SER A 816 34.05 20.79 4.55
C SER A 816 33.36 19.44 4.76
N ILE A 817 34.14 18.41 5.09
CA ILE A 817 33.66 17.07 5.38
C ILE A 817 33.21 16.99 6.85
N TYR A 818 34.05 17.46 7.77
CA TYR A 818 33.82 17.42 9.22
C TYR A 818 32.45 17.98 9.64
N ARG A 819 32.12 19.19 9.16
CA ARG A 819 30.84 19.84 9.50
C ARG A 819 29.61 18.99 9.14
N LYS A 820 29.61 18.36 7.98
CA LYS A 820 28.48 17.53 7.53
C LYS A 820 28.37 16.23 8.32
N ILE A 821 29.50 15.60 8.62
CA ILE A 821 29.52 14.33 9.38
C ILE A 821 29.22 14.59 10.86
N LYS A 822 29.69 15.71 11.42
CA LYS A 822 29.44 16.07 12.81
C LYS A 822 27.96 16.18 13.13
N VAL A 823 27.17 16.75 12.22
CA VAL A 823 25.69 16.83 12.40
C VAL A 823 25.09 15.43 12.50
N LEU A 824 25.56 14.48 11.69
CA LEU A 824 25.07 13.08 11.77
C LEU A 824 25.41 12.43 13.13
N GLN A 825 26.58 12.77 13.71
CA GLN A 825 26.96 12.31 15.04
C GLN A 825 26.08 12.94 16.12
N ASP A 826 25.82 14.24 16.01
CA ASP A 826 25.07 15.04 17.01
C ASP A 826 23.59 14.60 17.11
N ILE A 827 23.05 13.97 16.08
CA ILE A 827 21.68 13.40 16.09
C ILE A 827 21.65 11.90 16.46
N GLY A 828 22.72 11.39 17.07
CA GLY A 828 22.77 10.03 17.58
C GLY A 828 23.06 8.95 16.54
N LEU A 829 23.46 9.29 15.28
CA LEU A 829 23.76 8.33 14.22
C LEU A 829 25.26 7.96 14.14
N GLY A 830 26.02 8.17 15.20
CA GLY A 830 27.46 7.93 15.23
C GLY A 830 27.87 6.49 14.91
N TYR A 831 27.00 5.52 15.10
CA TYR A 831 27.24 4.08 14.93
C TYR A 831 27.07 3.58 13.50
N ILE A 832 26.27 4.22 12.65
CA ILE A 832 26.05 3.79 11.26
C ILE A 832 27.27 4.05 10.39
N LYS A 833 27.45 3.22 9.33
CA LYS A 833 28.55 3.41 8.38
C LYS A 833 28.17 4.46 7.34
N LEU A 834 29.15 5.27 6.89
CA LEU A 834 28.96 6.27 5.83
C LEU A 834 28.38 5.67 4.52
N GLY A 835 28.84 4.49 4.14
CA GLY A 835 28.44 3.77 2.94
C GLY A 835 27.34 2.73 3.15
N GLN A 836 26.68 2.67 4.32
CA GLN A 836 25.63 1.70 4.63
C GLN A 836 24.46 1.88 3.64
N PRO A 837 24.01 0.80 2.96
CA PRO A 837 22.86 0.90 2.04
C PRO A 837 21.59 1.41 2.76
N SER A 838 20.87 2.32 2.15
CA SER A 838 19.65 2.88 2.76
C SER A 838 18.55 1.82 3.02
N SER A 839 18.56 0.72 2.29
CA SER A 839 17.64 -0.41 2.49
C SER A 839 17.91 -1.19 3.80
N THR A 840 19.10 -1.05 4.39
CA THR A 840 19.48 -1.70 5.67
C THR A 840 19.29 -0.79 6.88
N LEU A 841 18.93 0.49 6.66
CA LEU A 841 18.61 1.42 7.71
C LEU A 841 17.16 1.26 8.18
N SER A 842 16.93 1.40 9.48
CA SER A 842 15.58 1.48 10.04
C SER A 842 14.84 2.74 9.57
N GLY A 843 13.51 2.78 9.73
CA GLY A 843 12.69 3.96 9.41
C GLY A 843 13.18 5.21 10.14
N GLY A 844 13.41 5.12 11.43
CA GLY A 844 13.91 6.22 12.26
C GLY A 844 15.35 6.67 11.93
N GLU A 845 16.25 5.73 11.55
CA GLU A 845 17.60 6.09 11.06
C GLU A 845 17.52 6.88 9.75
N ASN A 846 16.67 6.45 8.81
CA ASN A 846 16.43 7.17 7.55
C ASN A 846 15.92 8.59 7.80
N GLN A 847 14.94 8.76 8.71
CA GLN A 847 14.43 10.08 9.11
C GLN A 847 15.52 10.97 9.70
N ARG A 848 16.32 10.42 10.62
CA ARG A 848 17.42 11.18 11.24
C ARG A 848 18.48 11.60 10.22
N VAL A 849 18.82 10.79 9.23
CA VAL A 849 19.73 11.19 8.13
C VAL A 849 19.13 12.34 7.31
N LYS A 850 17.82 12.30 7.03
CA LYS A 850 17.11 13.40 6.33
C LYS A 850 17.18 14.70 7.16
N LEU A 851 16.88 14.60 8.44
CA LEU A 851 16.93 15.74 9.37
C LEU A 851 18.35 16.33 9.47
N ALA A 852 19.38 15.49 9.58
CA ALA A 852 20.78 15.93 9.59
C ALA A 852 21.16 16.71 8.34
N THR A 853 20.67 16.29 7.19
CA THR A 853 20.96 16.94 5.92
C THR A 853 20.43 18.38 5.89
N GLU A 854 19.24 18.59 6.42
CA GLU A 854 18.63 19.93 6.48
C GLU A 854 19.28 20.80 7.57
N LEU A 855 19.62 20.22 8.71
CA LEU A 855 20.36 20.92 9.78
C LEU A 855 21.74 21.41 9.35
N ALA A 856 22.40 20.69 8.42
CA ALA A 856 23.70 21.09 7.87
C ALA A 856 23.61 22.26 6.88
N ARG A 857 22.41 22.64 6.43
CA ARG A 857 22.17 23.76 5.50
C ARG A 857 22.01 25.08 6.25
N ARG A 858 22.21 26.18 5.54
CA ARG A 858 21.88 27.51 6.08
C ARG A 858 20.38 27.64 6.19
N ASP A 859 19.96 28.19 7.31
CA ASP A 859 18.60 28.35 7.75
C ASP A 859 18.18 29.83 7.62
N THR A 860 16.94 30.07 7.21
CA THR A 860 16.36 31.41 7.05
C THR A 860 15.53 31.86 8.26
N GLY A 861 15.22 30.93 9.18
CA GLY A 861 14.31 31.15 10.30
C GLY A 861 12.81 31.22 9.89
N LYS A 862 12.46 30.86 8.66
CA LYS A 862 11.07 30.81 8.16
C LYS A 862 10.72 29.45 7.51
N THR A 863 11.50 28.42 7.82
CA THR A 863 11.27 27.07 7.28
C THR A 863 10.23 26.33 8.12
N LEU A 864 9.28 25.69 7.46
CA LEU A 864 8.36 24.74 8.09
C LEU A 864 8.90 23.32 7.94
N PHE A 865 9.20 22.67 9.06
CA PHE A 865 9.55 21.26 9.13
C PHE A 865 8.30 20.45 9.47
N ILE A 866 8.00 19.44 8.66
CA ILE A 866 6.92 18.49 8.90
C ILE A 866 7.56 17.13 9.16
N LEU A 867 7.35 16.56 10.35
CA LEU A 867 7.87 15.26 10.76
C LEU A 867 6.72 14.31 11.05
N ASP A 868 6.82 13.09 10.52
CA ASP A 868 5.82 12.03 10.70
C ASP A 868 6.39 10.93 11.57
N GLU A 869 5.88 10.80 12.80
CA GLU A 869 6.27 9.83 13.83
C GLU A 869 7.80 9.71 13.99
N PRO A 870 8.51 10.79 14.33
CA PRO A 870 9.98 10.78 14.38
C PRO A 870 10.57 10.00 15.55
N THR A 871 9.76 9.56 16.52
CA THR A 871 10.22 8.74 17.67
C THR A 871 10.26 7.25 17.38
N THR A 872 9.82 6.82 16.20
CA THR A 872 9.82 5.40 15.79
C THR A 872 11.19 4.76 15.98
N GLY A 873 11.25 3.66 16.74
CA GLY A 873 12.47 2.90 17.01
C GLY A 873 13.49 3.60 17.92
N LEU A 874 13.06 4.60 18.67
CA LEU A 874 13.91 5.36 19.57
C LEU A 874 13.71 4.94 21.03
N HIS A 875 14.82 4.71 21.71
CA HIS A 875 14.86 4.62 23.15
C HIS A 875 14.65 5.99 23.79
N PHE A 876 14.21 6.07 25.04
CA PHE A 876 13.97 7.32 25.78
C PHE A 876 15.12 8.32 25.69
N ASP A 877 16.37 7.88 25.80
CA ASP A 877 17.56 8.75 25.71
C ASP A 877 17.76 9.33 24.30
N ASP A 878 17.42 8.54 23.26
CA ASP A 878 17.44 9.01 21.88
C ASP A 878 16.32 10.03 21.63
N ILE A 879 15.14 9.87 22.26
CA ILE A 879 14.02 10.83 22.21
C ILE A 879 14.46 12.17 22.84
N ARG A 880 15.12 12.14 23.98
CA ARG A 880 15.71 13.35 24.61
C ARG A 880 16.66 14.06 23.64
N THR A 881 17.51 13.34 22.96
CA THR A 881 18.43 13.90 21.96
C THR A 881 17.69 14.51 20.78
N LEU A 882 16.66 13.84 20.26
CA LEU A 882 15.80 14.34 19.18
C LEU A 882 15.09 15.65 19.59
N LEU A 883 14.48 15.67 20.77
CA LEU A 883 13.81 16.86 21.30
C LEU A 883 14.74 18.07 21.36
N GLY A 884 15.96 17.92 21.89
CA GLY A 884 16.95 18.99 21.90
C GLY A 884 17.33 19.52 20.51
N ILE A 885 17.14 18.71 19.46
CA ILE A 885 17.32 19.13 18.06
C ILE A 885 16.12 19.92 17.58
N LEU A 886 14.90 19.42 17.81
CA LEU A 886 13.67 20.09 17.42
C LEU A 886 13.54 21.47 18.09
N GLU A 887 13.89 21.58 19.37
CA GLU A 887 13.94 22.83 20.10
C GLU A 887 14.92 23.81 19.46
N ARG A 888 16.15 23.39 19.16
CA ARG A 888 17.15 24.22 18.45
C ARG A 888 16.66 24.73 17.09
N LEU A 889 15.83 23.95 16.36
CA LEU A 889 15.22 24.42 15.12
C LEU A 889 14.20 25.54 15.37
N VAL A 890 13.35 25.37 16.38
CA VAL A 890 12.36 26.37 16.76
C VAL A 890 13.02 27.63 17.28
N ASP A 891 14.06 27.52 18.13
CA ASP A 891 14.82 28.66 18.68
C ASP A 891 15.52 29.50 17.59
N ARG A 892 15.78 28.93 16.42
CA ARG A 892 16.26 29.65 15.23
C ARG A 892 15.15 30.38 14.45
N GLY A 893 13.90 30.33 14.94
CA GLY A 893 12.74 30.99 14.34
C GLY A 893 11.90 30.09 13.38
N ASN A 894 12.31 28.85 13.17
CA ASN A 894 11.57 27.91 12.29
C ASN A 894 10.30 27.40 12.97
N THR A 895 9.40 26.84 12.18
CA THR A 895 8.22 26.13 12.66
C THR A 895 8.43 24.65 12.52
N VAL A 896 8.12 23.89 13.55
CA VAL A 896 8.21 22.43 13.56
C VAL A 896 6.82 21.85 13.82
N LEU A 897 6.29 21.12 12.86
CA LEU A 897 5.02 20.40 12.95
C LEU A 897 5.32 18.90 13.01
N VAL A 898 4.86 18.23 14.06
CA VAL A 898 5.11 16.80 14.29
C VAL A 898 3.78 16.07 14.40
N ILE A 899 3.62 14.97 13.67
CA ILE A 899 2.56 13.98 13.92
C ILE A 899 3.14 12.97 14.89
N GLU A 900 2.53 12.80 16.07
CA GLU A 900 3.09 11.95 17.11
C GLU A 900 2.04 11.33 18.06
N HIS A 901 2.45 10.18 18.63
CA HIS A 901 1.72 9.47 19.69
C HIS A 901 2.51 9.36 20.98
N ASN A 902 3.83 9.60 20.93
CA ASN A 902 4.70 9.50 22.08
C ASN A 902 4.43 10.67 23.05
N LEU A 903 4.11 10.35 24.31
CA LEU A 903 3.76 11.33 25.33
C LEU A 903 4.91 12.28 25.67
N ASP A 904 6.17 11.86 25.58
CA ASP A 904 7.32 12.72 25.80
C ASP A 904 7.40 13.87 24.80
N ILE A 905 7.09 13.61 23.52
CA ILE A 905 7.02 14.67 22.50
C ILE A 905 5.77 15.54 22.69
N ILE A 906 4.62 14.92 22.98
CA ILE A 906 3.35 15.64 23.13
C ILE A 906 3.41 16.63 24.29
N ARG A 907 3.96 16.24 25.44
CA ARG A 907 4.09 17.12 26.62
C ARG A 907 5.14 18.23 26.45
N MET A 908 6.07 18.08 25.49
CA MET A 908 7.06 19.09 25.14
C MET A 908 6.54 20.16 24.16
N ALA A 909 5.38 19.93 23.52
CA ALA A 909 4.83 20.80 22.49
C ALA A 909 4.53 22.23 23.05
N ASP A 910 4.79 23.25 22.23
CA ASP A 910 4.30 24.59 22.49
C ASP A 910 2.80 24.72 22.18
N TYR A 911 2.36 23.97 21.15
CA TYR A 911 0.97 23.92 20.72
C TYR A 911 0.60 22.48 20.36
N LEU A 912 -0.50 21.99 20.85
CA LEU A 912 -1.02 20.64 20.65
C LEU A 912 -2.37 20.72 19.95
N VAL A 913 -2.56 19.85 18.97
CA VAL A 913 -3.83 19.65 18.27
C VAL A 913 -4.20 18.18 18.43
N ASP A 914 -5.31 17.90 19.11
CA ASP A 914 -5.79 16.55 19.35
C ASP A 914 -6.96 16.21 18.41
N MET A 915 -6.80 15.15 17.62
CA MET A 915 -7.76 14.71 16.61
C MET A 915 -8.51 13.46 17.10
N GLY A 916 -9.81 13.43 16.85
CA GLY A 916 -10.65 12.32 17.28
C GLY A 916 -12.13 12.53 16.95
N PRO A 917 -13.05 12.02 17.83
CA PRO A 917 -12.79 11.28 19.10
C PRO A 917 -12.30 9.85 18.88
N ASP A 918 -12.63 9.23 17.70
CA ASP A 918 -12.30 7.86 17.34
C ASP A 918 -11.58 7.78 16.00
N GLY A 919 -11.29 6.56 15.54
CA GLY A 919 -10.77 6.29 14.19
C GLY A 919 -11.87 6.23 13.13
N GLY A 920 -11.48 6.21 11.84
CA GLY A 920 -12.37 5.99 10.72
C GLY A 920 -13.52 6.98 10.61
N SER A 921 -14.74 6.46 10.43
CA SER A 921 -15.96 7.26 10.29
C SER A 921 -16.33 8.03 11.57
N GLY A 922 -15.89 7.56 12.75
CA GLY A 922 -16.06 8.23 14.05
C GLY A 922 -15.11 9.41 14.26
N GLY A 923 -14.01 9.49 13.50
CA GLY A 923 -12.98 10.51 13.62
C GLY A 923 -13.18 11.74 12.74
N GLY A 924 -12.05 12.33 12.35
CA GLY A 924 -11.98 13.41 11.36
C GLY A 924 -12.32 14.79 11.89
N ARG A 925 -12.18 15.04 13.19
CA ARG A 925 -12.42 16.35 13.83
C ARG A 925 -11.23 16.73 14.72
N ILE A 926 -10.99 18.02 14.89
CA ILE A 926 -10.15 18.55 15.96
C ILE A 926 -11.02 18.64 17.20
N ILE A 927 -10.65 17.89 18.25
CA ILE A 927 -11.41 17.83 19.51
C ILE A 927 -10.90 18.89 20.48
N ALA A 928 -9.59 19.09 20.52
CA ALA A 928 -8.97 20.09 21.36
C ALA A 928 -7.74 20.69 20.67
N SER A 929 -7.45 21.97 20.96
CA SER A 929 -6.24 22.63 20.52
C SER A 929 -5.79 23.71 21.50
N GLY A 930 -4.50 23.86 21.67
CA GLY A 930 -3.92 24.80 22.61
C GLY A 930 -2.59 24.33 23.17
N THR A 931 -2.17 24.84 24.32
CA THR A 931 -1.02 24.27 25.04
C THR A 931 -1.39 22.90 25.62
N PRO A 932 -0.43 21.98 25.86
CA PRO A 932 -0.72 20.70 26.50
C PRO A 932 -1.56 20.80 27.78
N GLU A 933 -1.35 21.86 28.60
CA GLU A 933 -2.11 22.12 29.83
C GLU A 933 -3.59 22.42 29.52
N LYS A 934 -3.87 23.17 28.44
CA LYS A 934 -5.26 23.45 28.01
C LYS A 934 -5.93 22.19 27.49
N VAL A 935 -5.21 21.38 26.69
CA VAL A 935 -5.76 20.11 26.19
C VAL A 935 -6.00 19.12 27.33
N ALA A 936 -5.12 19.06 28.34
CA ALA A 936 -5.31 18.24 29.55
C ALA A 936 -6.57 18.62 30.36
N ALA A 937 -7.09 19.84 30.20
CA ALA A 937 -8.34 20.29 30.84
C ALA A 937 -9.61 19.86 30.09
N THR A 938 -9.47 19.31 28.90
CA THR A 938 -10.60 18.85 28.06
C THR A 938 -10.92 17.36 28.26
N ASP A 939 -12.01 16.89 27.63
CA ASP A 939 -12.37 15.48 27.56
C ASP A 939 -11.79 14.77 26.31
N SER A 940 -10.70 15.30 25.75
CA SER A 940 -10.07 14.70 24.58
C SER A 940 -9.45 13.33 24.90
N PRO A 941 -9.32 12.42 23.93
CA PRO A 941 -8.74 11.10 24.15
C PRO A 941 -7.31 11.10 24.71
N THR A 942 -6.53 12.15 24.42
CA THR A 942 -5.14 12.31 24.90
C THR A 942 -5.07 12.92 26.30
N ALA A 943 -6.09 13.66 26.74
CA ALA A 943 -6.09 14.42 28.01
C ALA A 943 -5.82 13.56 29.26
N PRO A 944 -6.42 12.36 29.46
CA PRO A 944 -6.14 11.53 30.61
C PRO A 944 -4.65 11.20 30.76
N PHE A 945 -4.02 10.79 29.66
CA PHE A 945 -2.61 10.40 29.64
C PHE A 945 -1.66 11.58 29.91
N LEU A 946 -2.03 12.82 29.46
CA LEU A 946 -1.28 14.01 29.82
C LEU A 946 -1.32 14.31 31.33
N ARG A 947 -2.49 14.10 31.98
CA ARG A 947 -2.65 14.28 33.44
C ARG A 947 -1.84 13.22 34.21
N ASP A 948 -1.84 11.97 33.74
CA ASP A 948 -1.06 10.89 34.33
C ASP A 948 0.46 11.14 34.25
N GLU A 949 0.91 11.79 33.19
CA GLU A 949 2.31 12.23 33.02
C GLU A 949 2.60 13.60 33.72
N GLY A 950 1.73 14.04 34.59
CA GLY A 950 1.95 15.22 35.50
C GLY A 950 1.70 16.59 34.85
N ILE A 951 1.04 16.66 33.70
CA ILE A 951 0.62 17.95 33.11
C ILE A 951 -0.57 18.50 33.90
N THR A 952 -0.38 19.63 34.59
CA THR A 952 -1.45 20.27 35.36
C THR A 952 -2.45 20.96 34.43
N PRO A 953 -3.73 20.62 34.46
CA PRO A 953 -4.75 21.27 33.64
C PRO A 953 -4.85 22.78 33.93
N THR A 954 -4.92 23.58 32.86
CA THR A 954 -5.21 25.04 32.95
C THR A 954 -6.41 25.36 32.06
N HIS A 955 -7.38 26.09 32.60
CA HIS A 955 -8.59 26.50 31.88
C HIS A 955 -8.40 27.71 30.97
#